data_43fc1fc7bc6df61826b6f91f29b41b5c
#
_entry.id   43fc1fc7bc6df61826b6f91f29b41b5c
#
_cell.length_a   1.000
_cell.length_b   1.000
_cell.length_c   1.000
_cell.angle_alpha   90.00
_cell.angle_beta   90.00
_cell.angle_gamma   90.00
#
_symmetry.space_group_name_H-M   'P 1'
#
loop_
_entity.id
_entity.type
_entity.pdbx_description
1 polymer ?
#
loop_
_entity_poly.entity_id
_entity_poly.type
_entity_poly.pdbx_seq_one_letter_code
_entity_poly.pdbx_strand_id
1 'polypeptide(L)'
;MTFSHLDAGTPEGHWQAAGVSGVREAPGRGRLAAGTLLVVVAAHPDDETLGATGLIRSVLNAGGSVRVVMASLGERSHPDSPTHAPEQLIAVRRAELASALEALGTGHRDRIELVELGLPDGDVAAHTVRVRAAVVDLLDGHAGPAMLATHYRADGHADHDALGHAVSALAADRGLDLYEFPIWFWHWADPSRDPDWRDWVRWPLGAEDRAARLDALAAHASQVEPLSPAPGDEAILGPGMLEHFVGRSFDVYRHTAPEDAAGAGPSSASSASSASSPSARATEVFDRLYREREDPWGYRSSWYERRKRLVTLAALPRERYGTVLEAGSSIGVLTGDLAERAERVIGLEASGVAIREARRALAGRSGVTFEQVVLPDQWPNRLPGGGPADLVVLSEIGYFLSAPELERLLDHLERSLALSGHLVSCHWRQEVEGWPLDGDEVHERVAADPRFRLVSRHLEQDFVVDVLTRASAADRVAVVVPARNEEDLLPGCLQALARAADRWEEVHAQGSVQVVVALDDCTDATAHRAEAVVAGDPRFHVMDLADEAFPAGASASGPSNVGRARDLGLRRAVERLSRSGGAQRTWVASTDADTVVPPDWLVAQTVLAAREDGPVVVAGTVGLDPSGVDPQVLRRWLRDYTHGEDHGHVHAANLGLSWEAYERLGGFPHTAEHEDVALVEAARAAGVPVLSTDRIRAVTSGRTTGRTAGGFAGYLRGLVTDGG
;
A
#
# COMPACT_ATOMS: atom_id res chain seq x y z
N MET A 1 -1.98 12.48 -23.16
CA MET A 1 -3.37 12.79 -22.76
C MET A 1 -3.35 14.20 -22.20
N THR A 2 -4.26 15.05 -22.61
CA THR A 2 -4.43 16.37 -21.97
C THR A 2 -5.35 16.17 -20.76
N PHE A 3 -4.84 16.29 -19.57
CA PHE A 3 -5.60 16.36 -18.32
C PHE A 3 -5.69 17.84 -17.88
N SER A 4 -6.67 18.16 -17.04
CA SER A 4 -6.86 19.47 -16.42
C SER A 4 -6.77 19.33 -14.90
N HIS A 5 -6.23 20.34 -14.21
CA HIS A 5 -6.25 20.41 -12.75
C HIS A 5 -7.69 20.45 -12.17
N LEU A 6 -8.68 20.75 -13.02
CA LEU A 6 -10.10 20.75 -12.67
C LEU A 6 -10.76 19.37 -12.84
N ASP A 7 -10.07 18.41 -13.44
CA ASP A 7 -10.58 17.06 -13.60
C ASP A 7 -10.60 16.36 -12.22
N ALA A 8 -11.57 15.47 -12.02
CA ALA A 8 -11.56 14.59 -10.86
C ALA A 8 -10.42 13.57 -11.02
N GLY A 9 -9.27 13.86 -10.44
CA GLY A 9 -8.09 12.99 -10.50
C GLY A 9 -8.29 11.65 -9.80
N THR A 10 -7.28 10.78 -9.88
CA THR A 10 -7.25 9.50 -9.17
C THR A 10 -7.14 9.74 -7.67
N PRO A 11 -8.12 9.32 -6.85
CA PRO A 11 -8.09 9.55 -5.41
C PRO A 11 -6.90 8.86 -4.72
N GLU A 12 -6.33 9.48 -3.70
CA GLU A 12 -5.22 8.89 -2.91
C GLU A 12 -5.58 7.51 -2.35
N GLY A 13 -6.83 7.29 -1.97
CA GLY A 13 -7.31 5.98 -1.51
C GLY A 13 -7.11 4.86 -2.54
N HIS A 14 -7.12 5.16 -3.84
CA HIS A 14 -6.81 4.17 -4.90
C HIS A 14 -5.32 3.82 -4.93
N TRP A 15 -4.44 4.80 -4.72
CA TRP A 15 -3.00 4.60 -4.61
C TRP A 15 -2.63 3.79 -3.37
N GLN A 16 -3.27 4.08 -2.23
CA GLN A 16 -3.10 3.33 -0.99
C GLN A 16 -3.59 1.87 -1.16
N ALA A 17 -4.77 1.68 -1.73
CA ALA A 17 -5.30 0.35 -2.03
C ALA A 17 -4.41 -0.44 -3.01
N ALA A 18 -3.76 0.25 -3.95
CA ALA A 18 -2.79 -0.34 -4.86
C ALA A 18 -1.43 -0.64 -4.22
N GLY A 19 -1.22 -0.23 -2.96
CA GLY A 19 -0.02 -0.56 -2.18
C GLY A 19 1.12 0.46 -2.29
N VAL A 20 0.84 1.75 -2.56
CA VAL A 20 1.87 2.79 -2.65
C VAL A 20 2.69 2.91 -1.35
N SER A 21 2.10 2.66 -0.19
CA SER A 21 2.78 2.61 1.10
C SER A 21 3.76 1.43 1.25
N GLY A 22 3.59 0.37 0.47
CA GLY A 22 4.46 -0.82 0.43
C GLY A 22 5.69 -0.68 -0.48
N VAL A 23 5.90 0.47 -1.13
CA VAL A 23 7.08 0.75 -1.94
C VAL A 23 8.34 0.64 -1.07
N ARG A 24 9.40 -0.01 -1.60
CA ARG A 24 10.66 -0.21 -0.85
C ARG A 24 11.27 1.12 -0.38
N GLU A 25 11.98 1.12 0.74
CA GLU A 25 12.72 2.30 1.16
C GLU A 25 13.86 2.61 0.19
N ALA A 26 14.14 3.91 0.02
CA ALA A 26 15.22 4.39 -0.81
C ALA A 26 16.57 3.86 -0.29
N PRO A 27 17.40 3.23 -1.13
CA PRO A 27 18.74 2.86 -0.75
C PRO A 27 19.55 4.12 -0.45
N GLY A 28 20.30 4.15 0.65
CA GLY A 28 21.20 5.26 0.95
C GLY A 28 20.71 6.28 1.97
N ARG A 29 19.45 6.25 2.43
CA ARG A 29 18.95 7.18 3.46
C ARG A 29 19.84 7.21 4.71
N GLY A 30 20.35 6.07 5.17
CA GLY A 30 21.27 5.98 6.30
C GLY A 30 22.75 6.25 5.95
N ARG A 31 23.07 6.62 4.70
CA ARG A 31 24.44 6.83 4.19
C ARG A 31 24.71 8.25 3.71
N LEU A 32 23.78 9.20 3.96
CA LEU A 32 24.03 10.60 3.61
C LEU A 32 25.24 11.11 4.37
N ALA A 33 26.29 11.45 3.63
CA ALA A 33 27.52 11.99 4.22
C ALA A 33 27.35 13.47 4.54
N ALA A 34 27.99 13.94 5.61
CA ALA A 34 28.13 15.36 5.84
C ALA A 34 28.84 16.00 4.62
N GLY A 35 28.33 17.15 4.17
CA GLY A 35 28.84 17.84 2.97
C GLY A 35 28.27 17.31 1.64
N THR A 36 27.28 16.41 1.63
CA THR A 36 26.54 16.05 0.41
C THR A 36 25.82 17.26 -0.18
N LEU A 37 25.95 17.48 -1.49
CA LEU A 37 25.17 18.45 -2.25
C LEU A 37 23.95 17.77 -2.85
N LEU A 38 22.77 18.27 -2.57
CA LEU A 38 21.54 17.96 -3.30
C LEU A 38 21.21 19.10 -4.25
N VAL A 39 21.09 18.81 -5.54
CA VAL A 39 20.53 19.75 -6.51
C VAL A 39 19.11 19.30 -6.86
N VAL A 40 18.13 20.11 -6.47
CA VAL A 40 16.71 19.91 -6.83
C VAL A 40 16.41 20.79 -8.03
N VAL A 41 15.94 20.18 -9.13
CA VAL A 41 15.54 20.90 -10.35
C VAL A 41 14.04 20.83 -10.46
N ALA A 42 13.36 21.95 -10.25
CA ALA A 42 11.92 22.10 -10.25
C ALA A 42 11.44 23.02 -11.38
N ALA A 43 10.27 22.72 -11.94
CA ALA A 43 9.69 23.51 -13.02
C ALA A 43 9.06 24.80 -12.49
N HIS A 44 8.24 24.66 -11.44
CA HIS A 44 7.43 25.76 -10.88
C HIS A 44 7.58 25.82 -9.36
N PRO A 45 7.34 27.00 -8.75
CA PRO A 45 7.28 27.15 -7.30
C PRO A 45 6.12 26.32 -6.72
N ASP A 46 6.38 25.38 -5.89
CA ASP A 46 5.59 24.34 -5.20
C ASP A 46 6.09 22.91 -5.45
N ASP A 47 6.67 22.63 -6.62
CA ASP A 47 7.16 21.31 -7.00
C ASP A 47 8.24 20.77 -6.03
N GLU A 48 9.18 21.63 -5.60
CA GLU A 48 10.24 21.28 -4.64
C GLU A 48 9.64 20.91 -3.28
N THR A 49 8.55 21.57 -2.91
CA THR A 49 7.82 21.34 -1.67
C THR A 49 7.02 20.05 -1.74
N LEU A 50 6.29 19.82 -2.83
CA LEU A 50 5.50 18.62 -3.06
C LEU A 50 6.40 17.39 -3.20
N GLY A 51 7.40 17.47 -4.09
CA GLY A 51 8.15 16.31 -4.56
C GLY A 51 9.44 16.00 -3.78
N ALA A 52 10.12 17.00 -3.19
CA ALA A 52 11.49 16.83 -2.70
C ALA A 52 11.69 17.09 -1.19
N THR A 53 10.65 17.35 -0.41
CA THR A 53 10.77 17.67 1.02
C THR A 53 11.63 16.68 1.78
N GLY A 54 11.39 15.38 1.62
CA GLY A 54 12.12 14.34 2.35
C GLY A 54 13.62 14.34 2.05
N LEU A 55 14.00 14.50 0.80
CA LEU A 55 15.40 14.61 0.40
C LEU A 55 16.04 15.88 0.92
N ILE A 56 15.40 17.04 0.73
CA ILE A 56 15.87 18.35 1.21
C ILE A 56 16.17 18.28 2.71
N ARG A 57 15.19 17.89 3.51
CA ARG A 57 15.30 17.81 4.97
C ARG A 57 16.37 16.81 5.41
N SER A 58 16.42 15.64 4.78
CA SER A 58 17.40 14.60 5.14
C SER A 58 18.84 15.04 4.85
N VAL A 59 19.09 15.70 3.71
CA VAL A 59 20.43 16.21 3.38
C VAL A 59 20.83 17.33 4.32
N LEU A 60 19.95 18.27 4.61
CA LEU A 60 20.23 19.36 5.56
C LEU A 60 20.53 18.81 6.97
N ASN A 61 19.73 17.85 7.45
CA ASN A 61 19.92 17.21 8.76
C ASN A 61 21.23 16.41 8.84
N ALA A 62 21.68 15.82 7.72
CA ALA A 62 22.96 15.14 7.64
C ALA A 62 24.17 16.07 7.55
N GLY A 63 23.97 17.39 7.49
CA GLY A 63 25.04 18.37 7.39
C GLY A 63 25.47 18.69 5.95
N GLY A 64 24.63 18.33 4.98
CA GLY A 64 24.79 18.67 3.56
C GLY A 64 24.22 20.05 3.20
N SER A 65 24.23 20.38 1.93
CA SER A 65 23.68 21.60 1.35
C SER A 65 22.71 21.29 0.19
N VAL A 66 21.79 22.21 -0.05
CA VAL A 66 20.76 22.07 -1.08
C VAL A 66 20.82 23.27 -2.03
N ARG A 67 20.72 23.01 -3.32
CA ARG A 67 20.51 24.01 -4.37
C ARG A 67 19.20 23.71 -5.08
N VAL A 68 18.27 24.64 -5.03
CA VAL A 68 17.00 24.54 -5.75
C VAL A 68 17.14 25.35 -7.03
N VAL A 69 17.17 24.67 -8.16
CA VAL A 69 17.16 25.28 -9.50
C VAL A 69 15.72 25.37 -9.93
N MET A 70 15.18 26.59 -9.96
CA MET A 70 13.80 26.88 -10.35
C MET A 70 13.77 27.32 -11.82
N ALA A 71 13.12 26.54 -12.68
CA ALA A 71 13.13 26.80 -14.12
C ALA A 71 12.24 28.00 -14.48
N SER A 72 10.99 28.01 -14.08
CA SER A 72 9.99 29.07 -14.31
C SER A 72 9.41 29.55 -12.97
N LEU A 73 8.76 30.70 -12.98
CA LEU A 73 7.98 31.18 -11.82
C LEU A 73 6.47 30.96 -11.99
N GLY A 74 6.07 30.20 -13.02
CA GLY A 74 4.69 29.75 -13.19
C GLY A 74 3.71 30.88 -13.48
N GLU A 75 4.10 31.84 -14.31
CA GLU A 75 3.30 33.02 -14.64
C GLU A 75 2.03 32.70 -15.44
N ARG A 76 1.91 31.48 -15.93
CA ARG A 76 0.73 30.99 -16.64
C ARG A 76 -0.14 30.03 -15.79
N SER A 77 0.09 29.97 -14.49
CA SER A 77 -0.71 29.11 -13.61
C SER A 77 -2.21 29.48 -13.65
N HIS A 78 -2.54 30.76 -13.79
CA HIS A 78 -3.90 31.26 -13.88
C HIS A 78 -4.06 32.10 -15.16
N PRO A 79 -4.14 31.47 -16.33
CA PRO A 79 -4.12 32.19 -17.62
C PRO A 79 -5.35 33.07 -17.84
N ASP A 80 -6.47 32.73 -17.21
CA ASP A 80 -7.76 33.44 -17.32
C ASP A 80 -8.08 34.29 -16.09
N SER A 81 -7.08 34.53 -15.20
CA SER A 81 -7.28 35.32 -13.99
C SER A 81 -7.72 36.77 -14.30
N PRO A 82 -8.89 37.21 -13.80
CA PRO A 82 -9.32 38.59 -13.95
C PRO A 82 -8.64 39.56 -12.95
N THR A 83 -7.91 39.02 -11.96
CA THR A 83 -7.38 39.81 -10.84
C THR A 83 -5.85 39.93 -10.88
N HIS A 84 -5.14 38.99 -11.50
CA HIS A 84 -3.68 38.96 -11.56
C HIS A 84 -3.16 38.85 -12.98
N ALA A 85 -2.32 39.79 -13.40
CA ALA A 85 -1.55 39.67 -14.62
C ALA A 85 -0.33 38.75 -14.38
N PRO A 86 0.26 38.15 -15.45
CA PRO A 86 1.41 37.25 -15.34
C PRO A 86 2.59 37.85 -14.53
N GLU A 87 2.89 39.13 -14.69
CA GLU A 87 3.97 39.79 -13.98
C GLU A 87 3.69 39.93 -12.46
N GLN A 88 2.42 40.02 -12.09
CA GLN A 88 2.00 40.03 -10.68
C GLN A 88 2.10 38.63 -10.08
N LEU A 89 1.72 37.59 -10.83
CA LEU A 89 1.90 36.21 -10.41
C LEU A 89 3.38 35.85 -10.20
N ILE A 90 4.29 36.28 -11.07
CA ILE A 90 5.74 36.13 -10.86
C ILE A 90 6.17 36.70 -9.51
N ALA A 91 5.70 37.91 -9.17
CA ALA A 91 6.10 38.55 -7.92
C ALA A 91 5.55 37.81 -6.68
N VAL A 92 4.28 37.38 -6.75
CA VAL A 92 3.62 36.60 -5.69
C VAL A 92 4.34 35.29 -5.50
N ARG A 93 4.46 34.47 -6.56
CA ARG A 93 5.04 33.12 -6.48
C ARG A 93 6.52 33.13 -6.09
N ARG A 94 7.28 34.16 -6.46
CA ARG A 94 8.66 34.33 -5.99
C ARG A 94 8.72 34.56 -4.47
N ALA A 95 7.82 35.38 -3.92
CA ALA A 95 7.78 35.62 -2.48
C ALA A 95 7.32 34.36 -1.71
N GLU A 96 6.35 33.64 -2.25
CA GLU A 96 5.87 32.37 -1.72
C GLU A 96 6.97 31.31 -1.70
N LEU A 97 7.69 31.13 -2.82
CA LEU A 97 8.85 30.22 -2.92
C LEU A 97 9.93 30.55 -1.88
N ALA A 98 10.25 31.84 -1.71
CA ALA A 98 11.23 32.24 -0.70
C ALA A 98 10.78 31.84 0.72
N SER A 99 9.49 32.01 1.04
CA SER A 99 8.91 31.63 2.33
C SER A 99 8.85 30.09 2.49
N ALA A 100 8.52 29.37 1.43
CA ALA A 100 8.51 27.89 1.42
C ALA A 100 9.91 27.33 1.68
N LEU A 101 10.93 27.87 1.02
CA LEU A 101 12.34 27.46 1.26
C LEU A 101 12.82 27.82 2.66
N GLU A 102 12.32 28.88 3.29
CA GLU A 102 12.55 29.16 4.70
C GLU A 102 11.98 28.08 5.61
N ALA A 103 10.75 27.64 5.34
CA ALA A 103 10.10 26.56 6.09
C ALA A 103 10.84 25.24 5.93
N LEU A 104 11.18 24.84 4.70
CA LEU A 104 11.95 23.63 4.41
C LEU A 104 13.35 23.67 5.02
N GLY A 105 13.99 24.87 5.03
CA GLY A 105 15.31 25.09 5.58
C GLY A 105 15.35 25.35 7.10
N THR A 106 14.24 25.19 7.83
CA THR A 106 14.18 25.44 9.27
C THR A 106 15.32 24.77 10.02
N GLY A 107 16.12 25.58 10.75
CA GLY A 107 17.35 25.15 11.44
C GLY A 107 18.61 25.08 10.56
N HIS A 108 18.52 25.27 9.23
CA HIS A 108 19.61 25.09 8.27
C HIS A 108 19.56 26.08 7.09
N ARG A 109 19.00 27.27 7.31
CA ARG A 109 18.74 28.27 6.25
C ARG A 109 19.97 28.67 5.44
N ASP A 110 21.12 28.68 6.05
CA ASP A 110 22.41 29.01 5.43
C ASP A 110 22.91 27.94 4.44
N ARG A 111 22.26 26.81 4.38
CA ARG A 111 22.63 25.66 3.53
C ARG A 111 21.67 25.38 2.38
N ILE A 112 20.59 26.14 2.25
CA ILE A 112 19.65 26.06 1.13
C ILE A 112 19.76 27.36 0.32
N GLU A 113 19.91 27.22 -1.01
CA GLU A 113 20.07 28.36 -1.94
C GLU A 113 19.18 28.15 -3.16
N LEU A 114 18.53 29.20 -3.62
CA LEU A 114 17.70 29.27 -4.80
C LEU A 114 18.50 29.78 -6.01
N VAL A 115 18.38 29.07 -7.12
CA VAL A 115 18.92 29.49 -8.43
C VAL A 115 17.74 29.64 -9.40
N GLU A 116 17.29 30.86 -9.63
CA GLU A 116 16.20 31.15 -10.58
C GLU A 116 16.73 31.22 -12.02
N LEU A 117 16.14 30.48 -12.96
CA LEU A 117 16.49 30.55 -14.36
C LEU A 117 15.61 31.53 -15.14
N GLY A 118 14.40 31.82 -14.67
CA GLY A 118 13.45 32.75 -15.31
C GLY A 118 13.12 32.33 -16.75
N LEU A 119 12.87 31.04 -16.96
CA LEU A 119 12.41 30.51 -18.26
C LEU A 119 10.92 30.76 -18.40
N PRO A 120 10.39 30.89 -19.61
CA PRO A 120 8.96 31.03 -19.83
C PRO A 120 8.20 29.78 -19.39
N ASP A 121 7.12 29.97 -18.65
CA ASP A 121 6.21 28.91 -18.24
C ASP A 121 5.54 28.25 -19.45
N GLY A 122 5.56 26.91 -19.49
CA GLY A 122 5.06 26.11 -20.62
C GLY A 122 6.03 25.97 -21.80
N ASP A 123 7.27 26.50 -21.71
CA ASP A 123 8.28 26.44 -22.80
C ASP A 123 9.68 25.99 -22.28
N VAL A 124 9.73 25.32 -21.13
CA VAL A 124 11.00 24.83 -20.53
C VAL A 124 11.70 23.83 -21.47
N ALA A 125 10.96 23.08 -22.26
CA ALA A 125 11.49 22.13 -23.24
C ALA A 125 12.48 22.75 -24.22
N ALA A 126 12.24 24.00 -24.69
CA ALA A 126 13.13 24.73 -25.59
C ALA A 126 14.42 25.21 -24.90
N HIS A 127 14.47 25.19 -23.58
CA HIS A 127 15.53 25.76 -22.76
C HIS A 127 16.33 24.75 -21.91
N THR A 128 16.17 23.45 -22.13
CA THR A 128 16.82 22.38 -21.36
C THR A 128 18.34 22.45 -21.36
N VAL A 129 18.96 23.00 -22.41
CA VAL A 129 20.41 23.22 -22.46
C VAL A 129 20.85 24.22 -21.37
N ARG A 130 20.07 25.27 -21.11
CA ARG A 130 20.35 26.26 -20.07
C ARG A 130 20.17 25.67 -18.66
N VAL A 131 19.15 24.82 -18.49
CA VAL A 131 18.97 24.07 -17.24
C VAL A 131 20.17 23.17 -16.97
N ARG A 132 20.58 22.36 -17.96
CA ARG A 132 21.77 21.48 -17.81
C ARG A 132 23.03 22.26 -17.49
N ALA A 133 23.27 23.39 -18.12
CA ALA A 133 24.43 24.24 -17.85
C ALA A 133 24.45 24.72 -16.38
N ALA A 134 23.31 25.22 -15.88
CA ALA A 134 23.21 25.67 -14.49
C ALA A 134 23.48 24.54 -13.48
N VAL A 135 22.95 23.33 -13.72
CA VAL A 135 23.20 22.17 -12.85
C VAL A 135 24.67 21.74 -12.92
N VAL A 136 25.28 21.74 -14.12
CA VAL A 136 26.71 21.42 -14.30
C VAL A 136 27.58 22.39 -13.53
N ASP A 137 27.33 23.71 -13.60
CA ASP A 137 28.09 24.73 -12.90
C ASP A 137 28.05 24.51 -11.36
N LEU A 138 26.87 24.12 -10.83
CA LEU A 138 26.72 23.81 -9.40
C LEU A 138 27.50 22.56 -8.99
N LEU A 139 27.46 21.51 -9.82
CA LEU A 139 28.17 20.27 -9.58
C LEU A 139 29.69 20.46 -9.68
N ASP A 140 30.17 21.16 -10.70
CA ASP A 140 31.61 21.44 -10.90
C ASP A 140 32.18 22.33 -9.81
N GLY A 141 31.36 23.20 -9.18
CA GLY A 141 31.71 24.00 -8.03
C GLY A 141 31.76 23.23 -6.68
N HIS A 142 31.38 21.94 -6.67
CA HIS A 142 31.30 21.15 -5.44
C HIS A 142 32.29 19.97 -5.44
N ALA A 143 33.11 19.87 -4.39
CA ALA A 143 34.13 18.84 -4.28
C ALA A 143 33.71 17.56 -3.52
N GLY A 144 32.49 17.53 -2.96
CA GLY A 144 31.95 16.45 -2.16
C GLY A 144 31.00 15.51 -2.93
N PRO A 145 30.36 14.57 -2.24
CA PRO A 145 29.29 13.77 -2.82
C PRO A 145 28.14 14.65 -3.30
N ALA A 146 27.54 14.30 -4.44
CA ALA A 146 26.40 15.01 -5.00
C ALA A 146 25.29 14.05 -5.44
N MET A 147 24.06 14.52 -5.42
CA MET A 147 22.88 13.81 -5.88
C MET A 147 21.88 14.77 -6.54
N LEU A 148 21.08 14.28 -7.43
CA LEU A 148 20.10 15.06 -8.17
C LEU A 148 18.68 14.64 -7.81
N ALA A 149 17.77 15.61 -7.76
CA ALA A 149 16.33 15.38 -7.72
C ALA A 149 15.64 16.24 -8.77
N THR A 150 14.65 15.67 -9.48
CA THR A 150 13.88 16.38 -10.50
C THR A 150 12.53 15.69 -10.70
N HIS A 151 11.69 16.24 -11.58
CA HIS A 151 10.42 15.65 -11.94
C HIS A 151 10.56 14.25 -12.55
N TYR A 152 9.56 13.42 -12.36
CA TYR A 152 9.42 12.18 -13.11
C TYR A 152 9.25 12.50 -14.61
N ARG A 153 10.07 11.86 -15.44
CA ARG A 153 10.17 12.13 -16.90
C ARG A 153 8.93 11.78 -17.71
N ALA A 154 7.91 11.20 -17.12
CA ALA A 154 6.61 10.91 -17.70
C ALA A 154 5.50 11.35 -16.72
N ASP A 155 5.67 12.53 -16.11
CA ASP A 155 4.73 13.13 -15.17
C ASP A 155 3.45 13.63 -15.85
N GLY A 156 3.52 13.84 -17.18
CA GLY A 156 2.39 14.26 -18.02
C GLY A 156 2.25 15.77 -18.16
N HIS A 157 3.06 16.57 -17.44
CA HIS A 157 3.19 18.01 -17.67
C HIS A 157 4.42 18.28 -18.55
N ALA A 158 4.27 19.07 -19.61
CA ALA A 158 5.32 19.27 -20.61
C ALA A 158 6.66 19.76 -20.03
N ASP A 159 6.61 20.70 -19.10
CA ASP A 159 7.81 21.25 -18.45
C ASP A 159 8.45 20.24 -17.48
N HIS A 160 7.64 19.44 -16.77
CA HIS A 160 8.12 18.37 -15.89
C HIS A 160 8.82 17.27 -16.69
N ASP A 161 8.19 16.82 -17.78
CA ASP A 161 8.73 15.77 -18.65
C ASP A 161 10.07 16.24 -19.26
N ALA A 162 10.14 17.50 -19.70
CA ALA A 162 11.35 18.07 -20.28
C ALA A 162 12.51 18.14 -19.28
N LEU A 163 12.25 18.57 -18.03
CA LEU A 163 13.25 18.59 -16.96
C LEU A 163 13.66 17.18 -16.57
N GLY A 164 12.69 16.26 -16.39
CA GLY A 164 12.92 14.86 -16.06
C GLY A 164 13.87 14.20 -17.06
N HIS A 165 13.65 14.37 -18.36
CA HIS A 165 14.54 13.85 -19.40
C HIS A 165 15.93 14.53 -19.39
N ALA A 166 16.00 15.85 -19.30
CA ALA A 166 17.25 16.57 -19.35
C ALA A 166 18.20 16.27 -18.17
N VAL A 167 17.64 16.23 -16.95
CA VAL A 167 18.40 15.96 -15.71
C VAL A 167 18.76 14.49 -15.60
N SER A 168 17.88 13.58 -16.06
CA SER A 168 18.16 12.15 -16.11
C SER A 168 19.35 11.82 -17.01
N ALA A 169 19.41 12.42 -18.21
CA ALA A 169 20.56 12.27 -19.09
C ALA A 169 21.85 12.80 -18.44
N LEU A 170 21.77 13.95 -17.72
CA LEU A 170 22.90 14.52 -17.00
C LEU A 170 23.37 13.61 -15.85
N ALA A 171 22.44 13.04 -15.08
CA ALA A 171 22.76 12.13 -14.00
C ALA A 171 23.51 10.88 -14.50
N ALA A 172 23.04 10.31 -15.62
CA ALA A 172 23.70 9.19 -16.26
C ALA A 172 25.12 9.56 -16.78
N ASP A 173 25.28 10.72 -17.46
CA ASP A 173 26.57 11.20 -17.94
C ASP A 173 27.61 11.40 -16.81
N ARG A 174 27.13 11.80 -15.61
CA ARG A 174 27.98 12.12 -14.46
C ARG A 174 28.08 10.99 -13.42
N GLY A 175 27.35 9.89 -13.60
CA GLY A 175 27.29 8.77 -12.66
C GLY A 175 26.80 9.21 -11.28
N LEU A 176 25.69 9.93 -11.20
CA LEU A 176 25.10 10.46 -9.97
C LEU A 176 23.80 9.74 -9.62
N ASP A 177 23.52 9.63 -8.32
CA ASP A 177 22.21 9.23 -7.84
C ASP A 177 21.15 10.24 -8.30
N LEU A 178 20.08 9.73 -8.91
CA LEU A 178 18.94 10.53 -9.36
C LEU A 178 17.64 10.07 -8.69
N TYR A 179 16.92 11.04 -8.13
CA TYR A 179 15.59 10.85 -7.56
C TYR A 179 14.58 11.67 -8.38
N GLU A 180 13.74 10.97 -9.15
CA GLU A 180 12.68 11.60 -9.95
C GLU A 180 11.37 11.58 -9.15
N PHE A 181 10.82 12.74 -8.83
CA PHE A 181 9.57 12.87 -8.08
C PHE A 181 8.38 13.11 -9.01
N PRO A 182 7.28 12.37 -8.85
CA PRO A 182 6.04 12.59 -9.58
C PRO A 182 5.18 13.64 -8.89
N ILE A 183 4.55 14.50 -9.67
CA ILE A 183 3.58 15.51 -9.22
C ILE A 183 2.21 15.21 -9.85
N TRP A 184 2.05 15.51 -11.13
CA TRP A 184 0.79 15.30 -11.86
C TRP A 184 0.49 13.84 -12.18
N PHE A 185 1.50 12.99 -12.20
CA PHE A 185 1.34 11.55 -12.35
C PHE A 185 0.34 10.97 -11.35
N TRP A 186 0.37 11.42 -10.08
CA TRP A 186 -0.58 10.95 -9.08
C TRP A 186 -2.02 11.31 -9.40
N HIS A 187 -2.24 12.42 -10.09
CA HIS A 187 -3.55 12.92 -10.44
C HIS A 187 -4.17 12.17 -11.63
N TRP A 188 -3.42 11.98 -12.72
CA TRP A 188 -3.97 11.45 -13.95
C TRP A 188 -3.77 9.95 -14.14
N ALA A 189 -2.75 9.34 -13.52
CA ALA A 189 -2.44 7.93 -13.73
C ALA A 189 -3.38 7.02 -12.95
N ASP A 190 -3.66 5.86 -13.51
CA ASP A 190 -4.43 4.81 -12.86
C ASP A 190 -3.45 3.81 -12.22
N PRO A 191 -3.46 3.64 -10.89
CA PRO A 191 -2.51 2.75 -10.21
C PRO A 191 -2.61 1.28 -10.66
N SER A 192 -3.69 0.91 -11.33
CA SER A 192 -3.87 -0.44 -11.89
C SER A 192 -3.36 -0.58 -13.31
N ARG A 193 -3.28 0.51 -14.07
CA ARG A 193 -2.93 0.52 -15.50
C ARG A 193 -1.54 1.07 -15.78
N ASP A 194 -1.04 1.96 -14.92
CA ASP A 194 0.24 2.63 -15.06
C ASP A 194 1.23 2.04 -14.02
N PRO A 195 1.93 0.95 -14.35
CA PRO A 195 2.67 0.14 -13.38
C PRO A 195 4.02 0.71 -12.94
N ASP A 196 4.55 1.73 -13.63
CA ASP A 196 5.93 2.21 -13.45
C ASP A 196 6.28 2.64 -12.02
N TRP A 197 5.29 3.21 -11.29
CA TRP A 197 5.49 3.67 -9.90
C TRP A 197 5.83 2.55 -8.91
N ARG A 198 5.57 1.32 -9.26
CA ARG A 198 5.73 0.17 -8.37
C ARG A 198 7.18 -0.20 -8.14
N ASP A 199 8.07 0.16 -9.05
CA ASP A 199 9.52 -0.03 -8.94
C ASP A 199 10.23 1.16 -8.29
N TRP A 200 9.47 2.18 -7.86
CA TRP A 200 10.00 3.36 -7.23
C TRP A 200 10.40 3.11 -5.78
N VAL A 201 10.92 4.11 -5.13
CA VAL A 201 11.36 4.03 -3.73
C VAL A 201 10.64 5.05 -2.88
N ARG A 202 10.38 4.71 -1.62
CA ARG A 202 9.85 5.67 -0.66
C ARG A 202 10.96 6.26 0.20
N TRP A 203 10.80 7.53 0.55
CA TRP A 203 11.63 8.25 1.50
C TRP A 203 10.78 8.64 2.70
N PRO A 204 10.89 7.95 3.84
CA PRO A 204 10.08 8.25 5.03
C PRO A 204 10.30 9.67 5.54
N LEU A 205 9.22 10.31 5.97
CA LEU A 205 9.17 11.64 6.55
C LEU A 205 8.92 11.56 8.06
N GLY A 206 9.80 12.13 8.84
CA GLY A 206 9.57 12.34 10.27
C GLY A 206 8.45 13.36 10.54
N ALA A 207 8.02 13.49 11.79
CA ALA A 207 7.00 14.47 12.16
C ALA A 207 7.45 15.91 11.84
N GLU A 208 8.71 16.25 12.10
CA GLU A 208 9.28 17.57 11.78
C GLU A 208 9.34 17.83 10.28
N ASP A 209 9.66 16.82 9.46
CA ASP A 209 9.71 16.97 8.00
C ASP A 209 8.33 17.19 7.42
N ARG A 210 7.31 16.49 7.96
CA ARG A 210 5.90 16.69 7.56
C ARG A 210 5.40 18.08 7.98
N ALA A 211 5.76 18.55 9.18
CA ALA A 211 5.43 19.91 9.61
C ALA A 211 6.06 20.94 8.67
N ALA A 212 7.34 20.79 8.35
CA ALA A 212 8.03 21.69 7.42
C ALA A 212 7.38 21.68 6.02
N ARG A 213 6.92 20.53 5.52
CA ARG A 213 6.16 20.47 4.27
C ARG A 213 4.86 21.25 4.34
N LEU A 214 4.09 21.09 5.41
CA LEU A 214 2.81 21.78 5.56
C LEU A 214 3.00 23.30 5.68
N ASP A 215 4.02 23.73 6.42
CA ASP A 215 4.35 25.15 6.52
C ASP A 215 4.81 25.72 5.17
N ALA A 216 5.59 24.96 4.41
CA ALA A 216 6.02 25.34 3.06
C ALA A 216 4.84 25.37 2.07
N LEU A 217 3.94 24.39 2.11
CA LEU A 217 2.72 24.39 1.28
C LEU A 217 1.80 25.56 1.63
N ALA A 218 1.68 25.91 2.91
CA ALA A 218 0.90 27.08 3.32
C ALA A 218 1.49 28.39 2.81
N ALA A 219 2.79 28.42 2.53
CA ALA A 219 3.43 29.59 1.92
C ALA A 219 3.06 29.77 0.43
N HIS A 220 2.73 28.67 -0.29
CA HIS A 220 2.26 28.71 -1.68
C HIS A 220 0.75 29.02 -1.79
N ALA A 221 0.32 30.08 -1.12
CA ALA A 221 -1.10 30.45 -0.98
C ALA A 221 -1.79 30.58 -2.35
N SER A 222 -1.14 31.17 -3.35
CA SER A 222 -1.69 31.35 -4.70
C SER A 222 -1.97 30.04 -5.43
N GLN A 223 -1.43 28.91 -4.97
CA GLN A 223 -1.59 27.59 -5.59
C GLN A 223 -2.57 26.71 -4.83
N VAL A 224 -2.65 26.85 -3.50
CA VAL A 224 -3.47 26.03 -2.61
C VAL A 224 -4.80 26.69 -2.21
N GLU A 225 -4.92 27.99 -2.43
CA GLU A 225 -6.13 28.77 -2.18
C GLU A 225 -6.52 29.55 -3.44
N PRO A 226 -7.80 29.84 -3.67
CA PRO A 226 -8.21 30.72 -4.77
C PRO A 226 -7.61 32.12 -4.63
N LEU A 227 -7.10 32.68 -5.73
CA LEU A 227 -6.63 34.09 -5.76
C LEU A 227 -7.76 35.08 -5.43
N SER A 228 -8.97 34.74 -5.88
CA SER A 228 -10.20 35.48 -5.55
C SER A 228 -11.42 34.56 -5.79
N PRO A 229 -12.65 34.98 -5.43
CA PRO A 229 -13.88 34.24 -5.74
C PRO A 229 -14.27 34.28 -7.23
N ALA A 230 -13.50 34.94 -8.10
CA ALA A 230 -13.83 35.09 -9.51
C ALA A 230 -13.45 33.84 -10.30
N PRO A 231 -14.23 33.45 -11.33
CA PRO A 231 -13.85 32.39 -12.27
C PRO A 231 -12.49 32.72 -12.95
N GLY A 232 -11.60 31.73 -13.00
CA GLY A 232 -10.23 31.85 -13.49
C GLY A 232 -9.20 32.09 -12.37
N ASP A 233 -9.63 32.24 -11.13
CA ASP A 233 -8.80 32.42 -9.92
C ASP A 233 -8.88 31.20 -8.99
N GLU A 234 -9.35 30.03 -9.47
CA GLU A 234 -9.48 28.81 -8.68
C GLU A 234 -8.11 28.29 -8.23
N ALA A 235 -8.04 27.62 -7.09
CA ALA A 235 -6.82 26.96 -6.64
C ALA A 235 -6.33 25.92 -7.65
N ILE A 236 -5.06 25.93 -7.97
CA ILE A 236 -4.44 24.96 -8.91
C ILE A 236 -4.29 23.59 -8.23
N LEU A 237 -3.86 23.59 -6.97
CA LEU A 237 -3.67 22.39 -6.17
C LEU A 237 -4.92 22.15 -5.32
N GLY A 238 -5.92 21.53 -5.92
CA GLY A 238 -7.14 21.17 -5.20
C GLY A 238 -6.91 20.13 -4.09
N PRO A 239 -7.87 19.97 -3.16
CA PRO A 239 -7.74 19.04 -2.02
C PRO A 239 -7.37 17.62 -2.42
N GLY A 240 -7.96 17.09 -3.51
CA GLY A 240 -7.67 15.75 -4.03
C GLY A 240 -6.22 15.59 -4.49
N MET A 241 -5.66 16.63 -5.11
CA MET A 241 -4.24 16.64 -5.52
C MET A 241 -3.33 16.72 -4.29
N LEU A 242 -3.62 17.58 -3.35
CA LEU A 242 -2.82 17.73 -2.13
C LEU A 242 -2.82 16.48 -1.27
N GLU A 243 -3.88 15.67 -1.30
CA GLU A 243 -3.97 14.43 -0.52
C GLU A 243 -2.84 13.46 -0.83
N HIS A 244 -2.33 13.42 -2.07
CA HIS A 244 -1.20 12.59 -2.47
C HIS A 244 0.11 12.93 -1.75
N PHE A 245 0.26 14.15 -1.27
CA PHE A 245 1.48 14.64 -0.64
C PHE A 245 1.32 14.78 0.87
N VAL A 246 0.25 15.40 1.32
CA VAL A 246 0.04 15.64 2.76
C VAL A 246 -0.52 14.43 3.49
N GLY A 247 -1.22 13.53 2.80
CA GLY A 247 -1.74 12.28 3.35
C GLY A 247 -0.70 11.18 3.56
N ARG A 248 0.52 11.35 3.01
CA ARG A 248 1.59 10.35 3.09
C ARG A 248 2.66 10.76 4.11
N SER A 249 3.17 9.77 4.85
CA SER A 249 4.34 9.93 5.73
C SER A 249 5.67 9.64 5.02
N PHE A 250 5.69 9.71 3.70
CA PHE A 250 6.85 9.43 2.85
C PHE A 250 6.71 10.12 1.50
N ASP A 251 7.83 10.46 0.89
CA ASP A 251 7.90 10.79 -0.52
C ASP A 251 8.12 9.55 -1.36
N VAL A 252 7.78 9.61 -2.63
CA VAL A 252 7.99 8.52 -3.58
C VAL A 252 8.83 9.04 -4.74
N TYR A 253 9.86 8.28 -5.10
CA TYR A 253 10.80 8.62 -6.16
C TYR A 253 11.03 7.45 -7.09
N ARG A 254 11.16 7.71 -8.38
CA ARG A 254 11.88 6.82 -9.26
C ARG A 254 13.36 7.05 -9.03
N HIS A 255 14.07 6.06 -8.50
CA HIS A 255 15.51 6.16 -8.19
C HIS A 255 16.34 5.44 -9.24
N THR A 256 17.40 6.11 -9.72
CA THR A 256 18.43 5.55 -10.59
C THR A 256 19.78 5.70 -9.91
N ALA A 257 20.45 4.58 -9.63
CA ALA A 257 21.78 4.57 -9.01
C ALA A 257 22.91 4.66 -10.05
N PRO A 258 24.10 5.15 -9.68
CA PRO A 258 25.27 5.26 -10.58
C PRO A 258 25.69 3.91 -11.22
N GLU A 259 25.51 2.82 -10.53
CA GLU A 259 25.91 1.48 -10.96
C GLU A 259 25.03 0.90 -12.08
N ASP A 260 23.84 1.41 -12.27
CA ASP A 260 22.91 0.97 -13.31
C ASP A 260 23.30 1.52 -14.71
N ALA A 261 24.24 2.47 -14.76
CA ALA A 261 24.72 3.11 -16.00
C ALA A 261 26.01 2.49 -16.58
N ALA A 262 26.74 1.64 -15.84
CA ALA A 262 28.02 1.06 -16.23
C ALA A 262 27.87 -0.43 -16.59
N GLY A 263 27.30 -0.70 -17.75
CA GLY A 263 27.31 -2.03 -18.35
C GLY A 263 28.66 -2.38 -18.95
N ALA A 264 29.18 -3.58 -18.64
CA ALA A 264 30.13 -4.40 -19.36
C ALA A 264 31.64 -4.03 -19.35
N GLY A 265 32.36 -4.70 -18.48
CA GLY A 265 33.79 -4.99 -18.65
C GLY A 265 34.22 -6.17 -17.75
N PRO A 266 35.01 -7.14 -18.20
CA PRO A 266 35.22 -8.38 -17.47
C PRO A 266 36.28 -8.21 -16.37
N SER A 267 35.95 -8.58 -15.15
CA SER A 267 36.90 -8.70 -14.06
C SER A 267 37.11 -10.15 -13.66
N SER A 268 38.35 -10.50 -13.73
CA SER A 268 39.07 -11.75 -13.46
C SER A 268 38.62 -12.58 -12.26
N ALA A 269 38.62 -13.86 -12.49
CA ALA A 269 38.45 -14.95 -11.55
C ALA A 269 39.40 -14.89 -10.34
N SER A 270 38.85 -15.10 -9.14
CA SER A 270 39.60 -15.76 -8.07
C SER A 270 38.84 -17.02 -7.67
N SER A 271 39.48 -18.13 -7.85
CA SER A 271 39.05 -19.48 -7.56
C SER A 271 38.96 -19.75 -6.07
N ALA A 272 37.74 -19.98 -5.57
CA ALA A 272 37.53 -20.83 -4.41
C ALA A 272 36.36 -21.75 -4.75
N SER A 273 36.59 -23.04 -4.80
CA SER A 273 35.58 -24.05 -5.06
C SER A 273 34.57 -24.08 -3.91
N SER A 274 33.44 -23.40 -4.07
CA SER A 274 32.22 -23.64 -3.32
C SER A 274 31.34 -24.55 -4.18
N ALA A 275 30.89 -25.66 -3.62
CA ALA A 275 29.87 -26.48 -4.25
C ALA A 275 28.67 -25.58 -4.57
N SER A 276 28.25 -25.50 -5.84
CA SER A 276 27.10 -24.72 -6.28
C SER A 276 25.84 -25.21 -5.53
N SER A 277 24.99 -24.25 -5.08
CA SER A 277 23.72 -24.59 -4.44
C SER A 277 22.84 -25.45 -5.37
N PRO A 278 21.91 -26.27 -4.82
CA PRO A 278 21.02 -27.08 -5.64
C PRO A 278 20.28 -26.25 -6.69
N SER A 279 19.78 -25.06 -6.34
CA SER A 279 19.11 -24.14 -7.25
C SER A 279 20.00 -23.62 -8.38
N ALA A 280 21.28 -23.30 -8.10
CA ALA A 280 22.24 -22.89 -9.12
C ALA A 280 22.59 -24.06 -10.07
N ARG A 281 22.74 -25.26 -9.52
CA ARG A 281 22.96 -26.48 -10.32
C ARG A 281 21.76 -26.79 -11.22
N ALA A 282 20.53 -26.59 -10.74
CA ALA A 282 19.30 -26.75 -11.51
C ALA A 282 19.31 -25.87 -12.75
N THR A 283 19.71 -24.60 -12.61
CA THR A 283 19.79 -23.64 -13.72
C THR A 283 20.71 -24.15 -14.84
N GLU A 284 21.89 -24.66 -14.52
CA GLU A 284 22.85 -25.21 -15.52
C GLU A 284 22.28 -26.44 -16.24
N VAL A 285 21.62 -27.32 -15.48
CA VAL A 285 20.97 -28.53 -16.03
C VAL A 285 19.84 -28.15 -16.98
N PHE A 286 18.95 -27.23 -16.57
CA PHE A 286 17.82 -26.81 -17.41
C PHE A 286 18.25 -26.05 -18.66
N ASP A 287 19.20 -25.14 -18.55
CA ASP A 287 19.71 -24.43 -19.72
C ASP A 287 20.31 -25.42 -20.79
N ARG A 288 20.94 -26.51 -20.33
CA ARG A 288 21.40 -27.55 -21.22
C ARG A 288 20.25 -28.33 -21.87
N LEU A 289 19.27 -28.78 -21.06
CA LEU A 289 18.12 -29.54 -21.55
C LEU A 289 17.29 -28.74 -22.56
N TYR A 290 17.05 -27.46 -22.33
CA TYR A 290 16.33 -26.60 -23.26
C TYR A 290 17.11 -26.23 -24.52
N ARG A 291 18.46 -26.29 -24.50
CA ARG A 291 19.25 -26.18 -25.73
C ARG A 291 19.20 -27.45 -26.58
N GLU A 292 19.10 -28.60 -25.92
CA GLU A 292 19.03 -29.91 -26.62
C GLU A 292 17.65 -30.21 -27.17
N ARG A 293 16.59 -29.80 -26.42
CA ARG A 293 15.17 -30.01 -26.80
C ARG A 293 14.34 -28.81 -26.42
N GLU A 294 13.51 -28.35 -27.36
CA GLU A 294 12.60 -27.20 -27.15
C GLU A 294 11.55 -27.44 -26.05
N ASP A 295 11.09 -28.69 -25.92
CA ASP A 295 10.12 -29.15 -24.92
C ASP A 295 10.61 -30.48 -24.30
N PRO A 296 11.54 -30.46 -23.36
CA PRO A 296 12.16 -31.66 -22.78
C PRO A 296 11.16 -32.59 -22.07
N TRP A 297 10.12 -32.02 -21.47
CA TRP A 297 9.11 -32.77 -20.70
C TRP A 297 7.81 -33.02 -21.46
N GLY A 298 7.67 -32.51 -22.67
CA GLY A 298 6.48 -32.69 -23.49
C GLY A 298 5.28 -31.91 -22.98
N TYR A 299 5.49 -30.75 -22.39
CA TYR A 299 4.40 -29.89 -21.88
C TYR A 299 3.32 -29.59 -22.89
N ARG A 300 3.68 -29.47 -24.19
CA ARG A 300 2.74 -29.18 -25.27
C ARG A 300 2.01 -30.44 -25.79
N SER A 301 2.64 -31.59 -25.72
CA SER A 301 2.20 -32.81 -26.42
C SER A 301 1.75 -33.94 -25.51
N SER A 302 2.30 -34.07 -24.30
CA SER A 302 1.98 -35.13 -23.36
C SER A 302 0.53 -35.01 -22.85
N TRP A 303 -0.22 -36.10 -22.92
CA TRP A 303 -1.57 -36.18 -22.30
C TRP A 303 -1.50 -36.00 -20.79
N TYR A 304 -0.49 -36.60 -20.14
CA TYR A 304 -0.26 -36.48 -18.70
C TYR A 304 -0.07 -35.01 -18.29
N GLU A 305 0.84 -34.27 -18.95
CA GLU A 305 1.12 -32.87 -18.65
C GLU A 305 -0.09 -31.97 -18.88
N ARG A 306 -0.82 -32.19 -19.97
CA ARG A 306 -2.06 -31.44 -20.23
C ARG A 306 -3.12 -31.71 -19.17
N ARG A 307 -3.29 -32.98 -18.75
CA ARG A 307 -4.27 -33.34 -17.72
C ARG A 307 -3.89 -32.74 -16.36
N LYS A 308 -2.63 -32.83 -15.94
CA LYS A 308 -2.10 -32.25 -14.70
C LYS A 308 -2.39 -30.74 -14.64
N ARG A 309 -2.08 -30.00 -15.71
CA ARG A 309 -2.41 -28.57 -15.81
C ARG A 309 -3.90 -28.28 -15.68
N LEU A 310 -4.74 -29.05 -16.37
CA LEU A 310 -6.21 -28.88 -16.27
C LEU A 310 -6.73 -29.12 -14.86
N VAL A 311 -6.20 -30.10 -14.15
CA VAL A 311 -6.54 -30.35 -12.74
C VAL A 311 -6.06 -29.20 -11.86
N THR A 312 -4.84 -28.70 -12.07
CA THR A 312 -4.31 -27.54 -11.36
C THR A 312 -5.21 -26.31 -11.57
N LEU A 313 -5.60 -26.02 -12.81
CA LEU A 313 -6.50 -24.90 -13.12
C LEU A 313 -7.92 -25.09 -12.54
N ALA A 314 -8.42 -26.33 -12.53
CA ALA A 314 -9.73 -26.65 -11.95
C ALA A 314 -9.75 -26.52 -10.43
N ALA A 315 -8.60 -26.72 -9.76
CA ALA A 315 -8.47 -26.57 -8.32
C ALA A 315 -8.50 -25.09 -7.88
N LEU A 316 -8.28 -24.13 -8.78
CA LEU A 316 -8.26 -22.70 -8.46
C LEU A 316 -9.62 -22.22 -7.94
N PRO A 317 -9.71 -21.65 -6.72
CA PRO A 317 -10.98 -21.26 -6.09
C PRO A 317 -11.73 -20.13 -6.80
N ARG A 318 -11.02 -19.24 -7.53
CA ARG A 318 -11.64 -18.11 -8.24
C ARG A 318 -11.70 -18.34 -9.73
N GLU A 319 -12.73 -17.81 -10.36
CA GLU A 319 -12.86 -17.80 -11.81
C GLU A 319 -11.77 -16.93 -12.47
N ARG A 320 -11.48 -15.77 -11.88
CA ARG A 320 -10.49 -14.80 -12.38
C ARG A 320 -9.62 -14.25 -11.25
N TYR A 321 -8.39 -13.84 -11.63
CA TYR A 321 -7.40 -13.23 -10.77
C TYR A 321 -6.91 -11.91 -11.39
N GLY A 322 -6.50 -10.94 -10.57
CA GLY A 322 -5.84 -9.73 -11.02
C GLY A 322 -4.39 -10.03 -11.42
N THR A 323 -3.56 -10.42 -10.45
CA THR A 323 -2.13 -10.74 -10.67
C THR A 323 -1.83 -12.18 -10.28
N VAL A 324 -1.25 -12.93 -11.20
CA VAL A 324 -0.73 -14.29 -10.99
C VAL A 324 0.78 -14.29 -11.10
N LEU A 325 1.45 -14.91 -10.13
CA LEU A 325 2.89 -15.16 -10.14
C LEU A 325 3.13 -16.66 -10.31
N GLU A 326 3.85 -17.05 -11.33
CA GLU A 326 4.24 -18.44 -11.59
C GLU A 326 5.73 -18.61 -11.34
N ALA A 327 6.09 -19.38 -10.30
CA ALA A 327 7.45 -19.73 -9.97
C ALA A 327 7.87 -20.98 -10.76
N GLY A 328 8.82 -20.83 -11.68
CA GLY A 328 9.23 -21.88 -12.61
C GLY A 328 8.34 -21.95 -13.86
N SER A 329 8.27 -20.87 -14.62
CA SER A 329 7.35 -20.78 -15.78
C SER A 329 7.78 -21.58 -17.01
N SER A 330 9.02 -22.11 -17.05
CA SER A 330 9.52 -22.91 -18.15
C SER A 330 9.30 -22.24 -19.52
N ILE A 331 8.80 -22.97 -20.51
CA ILE A 331 8.47 -22.50 -21.86
C ILE A 331 7.08 -21.81 -21.95
N GLY A 332 6.47 -21.46 -20.82
CA GLY A 332 5.25 -20.64 -20.74
C GLY A 332 3.94 -21.36 -21.06
N VAL A 333 3.87 -22.70 -21.00
CA VAL A 333 2.64 -23.43 -21.36
C VAL A 333 1.56 -23.21 -20.30
N LEU A 334 1.87 -23.39 -19.01
CA LEU A 334 0.94 -23.12 -17.92
C LEU A 334 0.67 -21.61 -17.80
N THR A 335 1.71 -20.76 -18.02
CA THR A 335 1.57 -19.29 -18.08
C THR A 335 0.46 -18.89 -19.08
N GLY A 336 0.43 -19.53 -20.26
CA GLY A 336 -0.58 -19.26 -21.29
C GLY A 336 -2.00 -19.62 -20.83
N ASP A 337 -2.15 -20.75 -20.15
CA ASP A 337 -3.44 -21.20 -19.59
C ASP A 337 -3.89 -20.27 -18.44
N LEU A 338 -2.97 -19.85 -17.56
CA LEU A 338 -3.25 -18.90 -16.48
C LEU A 338 -3.68 -17.51 -17.01
N ALA A 339 -3.09 -17.08 -18.13
CA ALA A 339 -3.44 -15.82 -18.75
C ALA A 339 -4.88 -15.73 -19.31
N GLU A 340 -5.58 -16.88 -19.45
CA GLU A 340 -7.01 -16.88 -19.74
C GLU A 340 -7.86 -16.48 -18.52
N ARG A 341 -7.29 -16.60 -17.33
CA ARG A 341 -7.98 -16.39 -16.05
C ARG A 341 -7.39 -15.26 -15.22
N ALA A 342 -6.44 -14.50 -15.76
CA ALA A 342 -5.78 -13.42 -15.06
C ALA A 342 -5.70 -12.15 -15.93
N GLU A 343 -5.66 -11.00 -15.27
CA GLU A 343 -5.35 -9.73 -15.93
C GLU A 343 -3.86 -9.63 -16.24
N ARG A 344 -3.04 -10.14 -15.31
CA ARG A 344 -1.58 -10.18 -15.44
C ARG A 344 -1.04 -11.50 -14.98
N VAL A 345 -0.05 -12.03 -15.71
CA VAL A 345 0.73 -13.20 -15.32
C VAL A 345 2.22 -12.86 -15.40
N ILE A 346 2.93 -13.17 -14.33
CA ILE A 346 4.37 -12.96 -14.21
C ILE A 346 5.00 -14.34 -14.09
N GLY A 347 5.74 -14.77 -15.11
CA GLY A 347 6.51 -16.00 -15.08
C GLY A 347 7.95 -15.75 -14.59
N LEU A 348 8.36 -16.42 -13.53
CA LEU A 348 9.73 -16.43 -13.03
C LEU A 348 10.42 -17.72 -13.53
N GLU A 349 11.59 -17.61 -14.16
CA GLU A 349 12.29 -18.75 -14.73
C GLU A 349 13.81 -18.55 -14.68
N ALA A 350 14.55 -19.58 -14.35
CA ALA A 350 16.01 -19.53 -14.27
C ALA A 350 16.68 -19.63 -15.66
N SER A 351 16.08 -20.43 -16.57
CA SER A 351 16.65 -20.65 -17.90
C SER A 351 16.31 -19.52 -18.88
N GLY A 352 17.33 -18.79 -19.32
CA GLY A 352 17.19 -17.82 -20.39
C GLY A 352 16.77 -18.42 -21.74
N VAL A 353 17.02 -19.73 -21.94
CA VAL A 353 16.57 -20.46 -23.15
C VAL A 353 15.07 -20.65 -23.10
N ALA A 354 14.54 -21.13 -21.98
CA ALA A 354 13.11 -21.34 -21.77
C ALA A 354 12.31 -20.02 -21.87
N ILE A 355 12.80 -18.94 -21.26
CA ILE A 355 12.16 -17.61 -21.35
C ILE A 355 12.05 -17.11 -22.78
N ARG A 356 13.09 -17.28 -23.61
CA ARG A 356 13.00 -16.85 -25.01
C ARG A 356 11.91 -17.59 -25.77
N GLU A 357 11.75 -18.89 -25.48
CA GLU A 357 10.70 -19.70 -26.06
C GLU A 357 9.30 -19.29 -25.53
N ALA A 358 9.16 -19.08 -24.23
CA ALA A 358 7.93 -18.59 -23.61
C ALA A 358 7.48 -17.23 -24.18
N ARG A 359 8.43 -16.28 -24.30
CA ARG A 359 8.14 -14.97 -24.91
C ARG A 359 7.73 -15.08 -26.38
N ARG A 360 8.31 -16.04 -27.12
CA ARG A 360 7.91 -16.28 -28.52
C ARG A 360 6.52 -16.91 -28.60
N ALA A 361 6.24 -17.91 -27.76
CA ALA A 361 4.96 -18.62 -27.74
C ALA A 361 3.77 -17.71 -27.36
N LEU A 362 4.03 -16.75 -26.45
CA LEU A 362 3.00 -15.82 -25.94
C LEU A 362 3.17 -14.40 -26.51
N ALA A 363 3.89 -14.25 -27.62
CA ALA A 363 4.07 -12.95 -28.28
C ALA A 363 2.73 -12.34 -28.66
N GLY A 364 2.51 -11.08 -28.27
CA GLY A 364 1.27 -10.34 -28.53
C GLY A 364 0.15 -10.60 -27.50
N ARG A 365 0.38 -11.41 -26.49
CA ARG A 365 -0.57 -11.60 -25.38
C ARG A 365 -0.32 -10.50 -24.35
N SER A 366 -1.24 -9.57 -24.25
CA SER A 366 -1.18 -8.49 -23.24
C SER A 366 -1.26 -9.06 -21.82
N GLY A 367 -0.56 -8.43 -20.86
CA GLY A 367 -0.61 -8.82 -19.46
C GLY A 367 0.31 -9.99 -19.08
N VAL A 368 1.11 -10.56 -19.99
CA VAL A 368 2.08 -11.62 -19.69
C VAL A 368 3.49 -11.06 -19.73
N THR A 369 4.25 -11.28 -18.64
CA THR A 369 5.66 -10.89 -18.52
C THR A 369 6.50 -12.05 -18.00
N PHE A 370 7.80 -12.06 -18.33
CA PHE A 370 8.75 -13.08 -17.86
C PHE A 370 10.00 -12.42 -17.32
N GLU A 371 10.46 -12.87 -16.14
CA GLU A 371 11.72 -12.48 -15.53
C GLU A 371 12.66 -13.65 -15.42
N GLN A 372 13.94 -13.41 -15.72
CA GLN A 372 14.97 -14.41 -15.55
C GLN A 372 15.56 -14.30 -14.15
N VAL A 373 15.27 -15.28 -13.30
CA VAL A 373 15.68 -15.29 -11.89
C VAL A 373 15.97 -16.72 -11.41
N VAL A 374 17.00 -16.87 -10.60
CA VAL A 374 17.31 -18.13 -9.90
C VAL A 374 16.67 -18.08 -8.51
N LEU A 375 15.63 -18.87 -8.31
CA LEU A 375 14.90 -18.94 -7.04
C LEU A 375 15.63 -19.84 -6.02
N PRO A 376 15.57 -19.53 -4.72
CA PRO A 376 14.93 -18.36 -4.11
C PRO A 376 15.81 -17.09 -4.08
N ASP A 377 17.12 -17.18 -4.37
CA ASP A 377 18.13 -16.18 -4.04
C ASP A 377 17.97 -14.87 -4.86
N GLN A 378 17.42 -14.97 -6.06
CA GLN A 378 17.14 -13.84 -6.94
C GLN A 378 15.63 -13.51 -6.99
N TRP A 379 14.92 -13.76 -5.88
CA TRP A 379 13.52 -13.37 -5.81
C TRP A 379 13.38 -11.87 -6.11
N PRO A 380 12.49 -11.48 -7.03
CA PRO A 380 12.30 -10.06 -7.32
C PRO A 380 11.82 -9.35 -6.05
N ASN A 381 12.55 -8.33 -5.63
CA ASN A 381 12.17 -7.53 -4.47
C ASN A 381 10.76 -6.94 -4.63
N ARG A 382 10.27 -6.96 -5.86
CA ARG A 382 8.96 -6.51 -6.26
C ARG A 382 8.50 -7.23 -7.53
N LEU A 383 7.24 -7.61 -7.56
CA LEU A 383 6.66 -8.22 -8.75
C LEU A 383 6.48 -7.16 -9.84
N PRO A 384 6.76 -7.48 -11.12
CA PRO A 384 6.42 -6.62 -12.25
C PRO A 384 4.94 -6.24 -12.21
N GLY A 385 4.69 -4.95 -12.36
CA GLY A 385 3.35 -4.43 -12.24
C GLY A 385 2.92 -4.13 -10.80
N GLY A 386 3.76 -4.42 -9.79
CA GLY A 386 3.61 -4.06 -8.36
C GLY A 386 2.39 -4.65 -7.67
N GLY A 387 2.33 -4.42 -6.35
CA GLY A 387 1.29 -5.03 -5.52
C GLY A 387 1.53 -6.53 -5.28
N PRO A 388 0.78 -7.11 -4.35
CA PRO A 388 0.84 -8.55 -4.10
C PRO A 388 0.14 -9.32 -5.22
N ALA A 389 0.52 -10.60 -5.36
CA ALA A 389 -0.15 -11.53 -6.27
C ALA A 389 -1.43 -12.09 -5.63
N ASP A 390 -2.52 -12.17 -6.38
CA ASP A 390 -3.76 -12.82 -5.93
C ASP A 390 -3.65 -14.35 -6.00
N LEU A 391 -2.77 -14.84 -6.85
CA LEU A 391 -2.43 -16.24 -7.00
C LEU A 391 -0.92 -16.39 -7.18
N VAL A 392 -0.32 -17.27 -6.41
CA VAL A 392 1.03 -17.76 -6.64
C VAL A 392 0.97 -19.23 -7.01
N VAL A 393 1.66 -19.61 -8.07
CA VAL A 393 1.76 -21.00 -8.54
C VAL A 393 3.18 -21.49 -8.35
N LEU A 394 3.34 -22.56 -7.58
CA LEU A 394 4.58 -23.29 -7.33
C LEU A 394 4.45 -24.65 -7.99
N SER A 395 4.91 -24.79 -9.23
CA SER A 395 4.75 -26.00 -10.00
C SER A 395 6.07 -26.59 -10.47
N GLU A 396 6.33 -27.84 -10.10
CA GLU A 396 7.45 -28.66 -10.60
C GLU A 396 8.86 -28.11 -10.32
N ILE A 397 9.02 -27.25 -9.28
CA ILE A 397 10.34 -26.70 -8.95
C ILE A 397 10.78 -26.97 -7.50
N GLY A 398 9.86 -27.26 -6.60
CA GLY A 398 10.14 -27.40 -5.16
C GLY A 398 11.20 -28.46 -4.86
N TYR A 399 11.21 -29.56 -5.57
CA TYR A 399 12.13 -30.66 -5.35
C TYR A 399 13.56 -30.39 -5.85
N PHE A 400 13.80 -29.34 -6.66
CA PHE A 400 15.14 -28.90 -7.05
C PHE A 400 15.83 -28.05 -5.99
N LEU A 401 15.12 -27.71 -4.91
CA LEU A 401 15.60 -26.90 -3.80
C LEU A 401 16.02 -27.80 -2.62
N SER A 402 17.01 -27.36 -1.88
CA SER A 402 17.22 -27.90 -0.53
C SER A 402 16.11 -27.44 0.42
N ALA A 403 15.94 -28.13 1.55
CA ALA A 403 14.96 -27.73 2.56
C ALA A 403 15.11 -26.27 3.03
N PRO A 404 16.33 -25.74 3.31
CA PRO A 404 16.51 -24.33 3.62
C PRO A 404 16.21 -23.38 2.46
N GLU A 405 16.45 -23.78 1.19
CA GLU A 405 16.09 -22.98 0.03
C GLU A 405 14.57 -22.92 -0.14
N LEU A 406 13.86 -24.04 0.05
CA LEU A 406 12.40 -24.07 0.02
C LEU A 406 11.80 -23.18 1.11
N GLU A 407 12.37 -23.18 2.33
CA GLU A 407 11.92 -22.31 3.42
C GLU A 407 12.08 -20.83 3.06
N ARG A 408 13.22 -20.42 2.49
CA ARG A 408 13.39 -19.04 1.99
C ARG A 408 12.42 -18.72 0.86
N LEU A 409 12.14 -19.68 -0.03
CA LEU A 409 11.15 -19.49 -1.08
C LEU A 409 9.77 -19.24 -0.47
N LEU A 410 9.36 -20.02 0.54
CA LEU A 410 8.06 -19.83 1.23
C LEU A 410 7.97 -18.47 1.91
N ASP A 411 9.06 -17.93 2.46
CA ASP A 411 9.14 -16.56 2.96
C ASP A 411 8.84 -15.51 1.86
N HIS A 412 9.37 -15.72 0.67
CA HIS A 412 9.14 -14.83 -0.46
C HIS A 412 7.70 -14.95 -0.98
N LEU A 413 7.18 -16.18 -1.09
CA LEU A 413 5.80 -16.42 -1.52
C LEU A 413 4.80 -15.77 -0.56
N GLU A 414 5.01 -15.92 0.75
CA GLU A 414 4.16 -15.29 1.78
C GLU A 414 4.15 -13.77 1.61
N ARG A 415 5.31 -13.14 1.48
CA ARG A 415 5.40 -11.67 1.32
C ARG A 415 4.79 -11.16 0.03
N SER A 416 4.85 -11.96 -1.03
CA SER A 416 4.33 -11.59 -2.36
C SER A 416 2.84 -11.88 -2.53
N LEU A 417 2.27 -12.74 -1.67
CA LEU A 417 0.87 -13.13 -1.75
C LEU A 417 -0.03 -12.07 -1.11
N ALA A 418 -1.10 -11.69 -1.79
CA ALA A 418 -2.15 -10.85 -1.23
C ALA A 418 -2.73 -11.47 0.05
N LEU A 419 -3.27 -10.66 0.96
CA LEU A 419 -3.84 -11.16 2.22
C LEU A 419 -4.94 -12.20 1.99
N SER A 420 -5.74 -12.03 0.94
CA SER A 420 -6.77 -12.97 0.51
C SER A 420 -6.36 -13.81 -0.70
N GLY A 421 -5.07 -13.88 -1.02
CA GLY A 421 -4.54 -14.62 -2.16
C GLY A 421 -4.44 -16.12 -1.92
N HIS A 422 -4.23 -16.87 -3.01
CA HIS A 422 -4.05 -18.32 -2.99
C HIS A 422 -2.64 -18.71 -3.43
N LEU A 423 -2.09 -19.71 -2.75
CA LEU A 423 -0.90 -20.44 -3.20
C LEU A 423 -1.36 -21.80 -3.75
N VAL A 424 -0.99 -22.11 -4.97
CA VAL A 424 -1.20 -23.44 -5.56
C VAL A 424 0.15 -24.10 -5.74
N SER A 425 0.31 -25.28 -5.14
CA SER A 425 1.49 -26.13 -5.30
C SER A 425 1.10 -27.36 -6.10
N CYS A 426 1.88 -27.69 -7.14
CA CYS A 426 1.67 -28.88 -7.97
C CYS A 426 3.00 -29.56 -8.27
N HIS A 427 3.16 -30.82 -7.85
CA HIS A 427 4.40 -31.57 -8.05
C HIS A 427 4.13 -33.03 -8.43
N TRP A 428 5.05 -33.57 -9.25
CA TRP A 428 5.18 -34.99 -9.50
C TRP A 428 5.66 -35.69 -8.21
N ARG A 429 5.12 -36.88 -7.91
CA ARG A 429 5.30 -37.53 -6.61
C ARG A 429 6.44 -38.55 -6.57
N GLN A 430 6.92 -38.98 -7.73
CA GLN A 430 8.03 -39.95 -7.76
C GLN A 430 9.35 -39.27 -7.42
N GLU A 431 10.28 -40.05 -6.91
CA GLU A 431 11.66 -39.59 -6.62
C GLU A 431 12.31 -38.97 -7.86
N VAL A 432 12.85 -37.77 -7.69
CA VAL A 432 13.58 -37.04 -8.73
C VAL A 432 15.09 -37.31 -8.49
N GLU A 433 15.62 -38.33 -9.16
CA GLU A 433 16.96 -38.83 -8.91
C GLU A 433 18.03 -37.73 -8.92
N GLY A 434 18.83 -37.67 -7.86
CA GLY A 434 19.91 -36.71 -7.69
C GLY A 434 19.51 -35.32 -7.24
N TRP A 435 18.24 -35.11 -6.80
CA TRP A 435 17.76 -33.85 -6.24
C TRP A 435 17.39 -34.00 -4.75
N PRO A 436 17.37 -32.85 -3.99
CA PRO A 436 17.30 -32.89 -2.53
C PRO A 436 15.96 -33.34 -1.95
N LEU A 437 14.86 -33.07 -2.63
CA LEU A 437 13.49 -33.32 -2.15
C LEU A 437 12.72 -34.12 -3.22
N ASP A 438 11.64 -34.76 -2.83
CA ASP A 438 10.60 -35.26 -3.72
C ASP A 438 9.31 -34.40 -3.63
N GLY A 439 8.32 -34.72 -4.47
CA GLY A 439 7.07 -33.96 -4.52
C GLY A 439 6.27 -34.05 -3.22
N ASP A 440 6.23 -35.21 -2.58
CA ASP A 440 5.49 -35.42 -1.33
C ASP A 440 6.15 -34.65 -0.19
N GLU A 441 7.49 -34.67 -0.07
CA GLU A 441 8.24 -33.88 0.92
C GLU A 441 8.01 -32.37 0.75
N VAL A 442 7.97 -31.87 -0.50
CA VAL A 442 7.66 -30.44 -0.77
C VAL A 442 6.27 -30.11 -0.24
N HIS A 443 5.27 -30.93 -0.55
CA HIS A 443 3.89 -30.70 -0.13
C HIS A 443 3.70 -30.84 1.39
N GLU A 444 4.39 -31.76 2.05
CA GLU A 444 4.38 -31.89 3.51
C GLU A 444 4.95 -30.64 4.18
N ARG A 445 6.08 -30.11 3.68
CA ARG A 445 6.69 -28.89 4.22
C ARG A 445 5.84 -27.66 4.00
N VAL A 446 5.28 -27.50 2.81
CA VAL A 446 4.39 -26.36 2.48
C VAL A 446 3.11 -26.41 3.33
N ALA A 447 2.52 -27.60 3.51
CA ALA A 447 1.30 -27.75 4.29
C ALA A 447 1.51 -27.65 5.81
N ALA A 448 2.72 -27.98 6.30
CA ALA A 448 3.09 -27.84 7.71
C ALA A 448 3.55 -26.41 8.07
N ASP A 449 3.77 -25.55 7.10
CA ASP A 449 4.23 -24.19 7.32
C ASP A 449 3.14 -23.35 7.98
N PRO A 450 3.38 -22.76 9.18
CA PRO A 450 2.37 -22.03 9.94
C PRO A 450 1.86 -20.76 9.26
N ARG A 451 2.55 -20.27 8.23
CA ARG A 451 2.13 -19.09 7.45
C ARG A 451 0.97 -19.38 6.50
N PHE A 452 0.74 -20.66 6.20
CA PHE A 452 -0.28 -21.09 5.25
C PHE A 452 -1.31 -22.03 5.88
N ARG A 453 -2.48 -22.11 5.28
CA ARG A 453 -3.55 -23.02 5.64
C ARG A 453 -4.02 -23.75 4.38
N LEU A 454 -4.02 -25.07 4.44
CA LEU A 454 -4.51 -25.92 3.35
C LEU A 454 -6.04 -25.73 3.19
N VAL A 455 -6.44 -25.39 1.97
CA VAL A 455 -7.84 -25.22 1.57
C VAL A 455 -8.37 -26.51 0.93
N SER A 456 -7.60 -27.07 -0.01
CA SER A 456 -7.94 -28.33 -0.67
C SER A 456 -6.70 -29.06 -1.12
N ARG A 457 -6.80 -30.40 -1.18
CA ARG A 457 -5.75 -31.30 -1.72
C ARG A 457 -6.37 -32.24 -2.72
N HIS A 458 -5.78 -32.29 -3.91
CA HIS A 458 -6.04 -33.31 -4.92
C HIS A 458 -4.83 -34.21 -5.02
N LEU A 459 -5.03 -35.50 -4.71
CA LEU A 459 -3.95 -36.48 -4.62
C LEU A 459 -4.20 -37.63 -5.63
N GLU A 460 -3.22 -37.85 -6.49
CA GLU A 460 -3.19 -38.97 -7.43
C GLU A 460 -1.93 -39.84 -7.25
N GLN A 461 -1.82 -40.92 -8.03
CA GLN A 461 -0.63 -41.76 -7.99
C GLN A 461 0.63 -40.99 -8.40
N ASP A 462 0.53 -40.16 -9.44
CA ASP A 462 1.67 -39.55 -10.09
C ASP A 462 1.90 -38.09 -9.71
N PHE A 463 0.87 -37.38 -9.23
CA PHE A 463 1.02 -35.98 -8.83
C PHE A 463 0.08 -35.59 -7.70
N VAL A 464 0.42 -34.50 -7.03
CA VAL A 464 -0.39 -33.86 -5.98
C VAL A 464 -0.55 -32.39 -6.27
N VAL A 465 -1.75 -31.86 -6.01
CA VAL A 465 -2.08 -30.42 -6.10
C VAL A 465 -2.65 -29.96 -4.77
N ASP A 466 -2.03 -28.99 -4.16
CA ASP A 466 -2.52 -28.31 -2.97
C ASP A 466 -2.91 -26.87 -3.30
N VAL A 467 -4.03 -26.45 -2.76
CA VAL A 467 -4.45 -25.05 -2.71
C VAL A 467 -4.38 -24.60 -1.27
N LEU A 468 -3.63 -23.54 -1.04
CA LEU A 468 -3.43 -22.95 0.27
C LEU A 468 -3.82 -21.46 0.25
N THR A 469 -4.13 -20.94 1.42
CA THR A 469 -4.30 -19.51 1.67
C THR A 469 -3.40 -19.10 2.84
N ARG A 470 -3.25 -17.81 3.09
CA ARG A 470 -2.52 -17.35 4.27
C ARG A 470 -3.22 -17.85 5.54
N ALA A 471 -2.45 -18.18 6.56
CA ALA A 471 -2.99 -18.53 7.86
C ALA A 471 -3.81 -17.38 8.45
N SER A 472 -4.85 -17.71 9.20
CA SER A 472 -5.75 -16.78 9.86
C SER A 472 -5.86 -17.13 11.34
N ALA A 473 -5.89 -16.14 12.22
CA ALA A 473 -6.09 -16.33 13.65
C ALA A 473 -7.51 -16.78 14.01
N ALA A 474 -8.45 -16.74 13.05
CA ALA A 474 -9.86 -17.03 13.33
C ALA A 474 -10.55 -17.83 12.23
N ASP A 475 -11.59 -18.55 12.65
CA ASP A 475 -12.51 -19.28 11.80
C ASP A 475 -13.89 -18.61 11.75
N ARG A 476 -14.14 -17.67 12.68
CA ARG A 476 -15.39 -16.90 12.81
C ARG A 476 -15.11 -15.47 13.16
N VAL A 477 -15.97 -14.56 12.69
CA VAL A 477 -15.83 -13.13 12.97
C VAL A 477 -17.14 -12.55 13.50
N ALA A 478 -17.06 -11.87 14.63
CA ALA A 478 -18.14 -11.07 15.20
C ALA A 478 -17.81 -9.58 15.06
N VAL A 479 -18.72 -8.81 14.49
CA VAL A 479 -18.55 -7.36 14.30
C VAL A 479 -19.63 -6.61 15.04
N VAL A 480 -19.28 -5.47 15.65
CA VAL A 480 -20.23 -4.54 16.23
C VAL A 480 -20.14 -3.18 15.56
N VAL A 481 -21.30 -2.58 15.35
CA VAL A 481 -21.48 -1.18 14.93
C VAL A 481 -22.42 -0.51 15.92
N PRO A 482 -21.94 0.29 16.88
CA PRO A 482 -22.81 1.11 17.70
C PRO A 482 -23.38 2.25 16.87
N ALA A 483 -24.67 2.46 16.93
CA ALA A 483 -25.34 3.52 16.17
C ALA A 483 -26.31 4.31 17.03
N ARG A 484 -26.22 5.64 16.96
CA ARG A 484 -27.15 6.56 17.58
C ARG A 484 -27.38 7.75 16.67
N ASN A 485 -28.57 7.85 16.07
CA ASN A 485 -28.95 8.92 15.14
C ASN A 485 -27.94 9.09 13.99
N GLU A 486 -27.74 8.02 13.19
CA GLU A 486 -26.78 7.93 12.07
C GLU A 486 -27.49 7.59 10.76
N GLU A 487 -28.71 8.08 10.55
CA GLU A 487 -29.55 7.73 9.40
C GLU A 487 -28.89 7.98 8.04
N ASP A 488 -27.98 8.97 7.94
CA ASP A 488 -27.33 9.33 6.69
C ASP A 488 -26.05 8.51 6.42
N LEU A 489 -25.25 8.19 7.44
CA LEU A 489 -23.92 7.58 7.28
C LEU A 489 -23.92 6.05 7.46
N LEU A 490 -24.77 5.52 8.34
CA LEU A 490 -24.85 4.09 8.61
C LEU A 490 -25.09 3.22 7.36
N PRO A 491 -25.89 3.62 6.36
CA PRO A 491 -26.04 2.83 5.14
C PRO A 491 -24.72 2.55 4.41
N GLY A 492 -23.83 3.53 4.31
CA GLY A 492 -22.51 3.38 3.70
C GLY A 492 -21.60 2.44 4.48
N CYS A 493 -21.61 2.54 5.82
CA CYS A 493 -20.90 1.64 6.72
C CYS A 493 -21.36 0.18 6.52
N LEU A 494 -22.66 -0.08 6.54
CA LEU A 494 -23.20 -1.44 6.40
C LEU A 494 -22.91 -2.07 5.03
N GLN A 495 -22.97 -1.28 3.96
CA GLN A 495 -22.56 -1.75 2.62
C GLN A 495 -21.09 -2.10 2.56
N ALA A 496 -20.21 -1.34 3.23
CA ALA A 496 -18.80 -1.64 3.31
C ALA A 496 -18.55 -2.93 4.11
N LEU A 497 -19.24 -3.12 5.22
CA LEU A 497 -19.18 -4.33 6.03
C LEU A 497 -19.71 -5.57 5.28
N ALA A 498 -20.75 -5.42 4.46
CA ALA A 498 -21.23 -6.51 3.63
C ALA A 498 -20.14 -6.99 2.66
N ARG A 499 -19.45 -6.04 1.98
CA ARG A 499 -18.31 -6.38 1.12
C ARG A 499 -17.15 -7.03 1.89
N ALA A 500 -16.87 -6.57 3.10
CA ALA A 500 -15.82 -7.17 3.93
C ALA A 500 -16.20 -8.56 4.42
N ALA A 501 -17.48 -8.81 4.69
CA ALA A 501 -18.00 -10.14 5.04
C ALA A 501 -17.99 -11.08 3.83
N ASP A 502 -18.39 -10.61 2.64
CA ASP A 502 -18.29 -11.37 1.40
C ASP A 502 -16.86 -11.82 1.15
N ARG A 503 -15.91 -10.87 1.30
CA ARG A 503 -14.48 -11.16 1.11
C ARG A 503 -13.92 -12.12 2.14
N TRP A 504 -14.37 -12.03 3.39
CA TRP A 504 -14.00 -12.97 4.44
C TRP A 504 -14.47 -14.40 4.10
N GLU A 505 -15.73 -14.56 3.74
CA GLU A 505 -16.32 -15.88 3.43
C GLU A 505 -15.74 -16.48 2.14
N GLU A 506 -15.38 -15.64 1.17
CA GLU A 506 -14.64 -16.07 -0.04
C GLU A 506 -13.29 -16.73 0.30
N VAL A 507 -12.56 -16.14 1.26
CA VAL A 507 -11.24 -16.66 1.69
C VAL A 507 -11.39 -17.84 2.65
N HIS A 508 -12.47 -17.89 3.45
CA HIS A 508 -12.72 -18.86 4.50
C HIS A 508 -14.00 -19.65 4.21
N ALA A 509 -13.93 -20.63 3.31
CA ALA A 509 -15.09 -21.38 2.81
C ALA A 509 -16.00 -22.02 3.88
N GLN A 510 -15.51 -22.21 5.11
CA GLN A 510 -16.29 -22.68 6.26
C GLN A 510 -16.38 -21.61 7.36
N GLY A 511 -15.89 -20.42 7.08
CA GLY A 511 -15.95 -19.29 7.98
C GLY A 511 -17.34 -18.70 8.09
N SER A 512 -17.63 -18.02 9.18
CA SER A 512 -18.88 -17.31 9.36
C SER A 512 -18.66 -15.92 9.95
N VAL A 513 -19.46 -14.97 9.48
CA VAL A 513 -19.46 -13.59 9.96
C VAL A 513 -20.81 -13.27 10.57
N GLN A 514 -20.82 -12.59 11.71
CA GLN A 514 -22.02 -11.97 12.27
C GLN A 514 -21.74 -10.51 12.59
N VAL A 515 -22.57 -9.63 12.10
CA VAL A 515 -22.53 -8.19 12.31
C VAL A 515 -23.74 -7.78 13.14
N VAL A 516 -23.53 -7.14 14.27
CA VAL A 516 -24.60 -6.58 15.10
C VAL A 516 -24.53 -5.05 15.04
N VAL A 517 -25.62 -4.46 14.57
CA VAL A 517 -25.86 -3.03 14.66
C VAL A 517 -26.56 -2.75 15.98
N ALA A 518 -25.83 -2.20 16.95
CA ALA A 518 -26.34 -1.91 18.28
C ALA A 518 -26.93 -0.49 18.33
N LEU A 519 -28.25 -0.39 18.24
CA LEU A 519 -28.98 0.88 18.30
C LEU A 519 -29.05 1.37 19.75
N ASP A 520 -28.59 2.59 19.99
CA ASP A 520 -28.52 3.19 21.32
C ASP A 520 -29.33 4.49 21.35
N ASP A 521 -30.62 4.40 21.76
CA ASP A 521 -31.52 5.53 21.93
C ASP A 521 -31.65 6.37 20.64
N CYS A 522 -31.96 5.71 19.50
CA CYS A 522 -32.16 6.37 18.21
C CYS A 522 -33.53 7.05 18.17
N THR A 523 -33.54 8.30 17.70
CA THR A 523 -34.78 9.13 17.56
C THR A 523 -35.05 9.54 16.11
N ASP A 524 -34.16 9.21 15.18
CA ASP A 524 -34.26 9.46 13.75
C ASP A 524 -34.59 8.15 12.98
N ALA A 525 -34.42 8.14 11.67
CA ALA A 525 -34.68 6.97 10.83
C ALA A 525 -33.53 5.92 10.83
N THR A 526 -32.56 5.99 11.74
CA THR A 526 -31.39 5.07 11.78
C THR A 526 -31.80 3.58 11.77
N ALA A 527 -32.74 3.19 12.63
CA ALA A 527 -33.24 1.81 12.72
C ALA A 527 -33.82 1.33 11.38
N HIS A 528 -34.72 2.12 10.83
CA HIS A 528 -35.37 1.80 9.55
C HIS A 528 -34.37 1.72 8.39
N ARG A 529 -33.40 2.63 8.35
CA ARG A 529 -32.33 2.64 7.34
C ARG A 529 -31.42 1.41 7.48
N ALA A 530 -31.06 1.05 8.71
CA ALA A 530 -30.26 -0.16 8.98
C ALA A 530 -30.99 -1.40 8.46
N GLU A 531 -32.25 -1.62 8.88
CA GLU A 531 -33.07 -2.77 8.45
C GLU A 531 -33.22 -2.84 6.92
N ALA A 532 -33.42 -1.70 6.26
CA ALA A 532 -33.59 -1.64 4.82
C ALA A 532 -32.31 -2.05 4.05
N VAL A 533 -31.11 -1.67 4.55
CA VAL A 533 -29.84 -1.99 3.91
C VAL A 533 -29.48 -3.48 4.08
N VAL A 534 -29.75 -4.04 5.27
CA VAL A 534 -29.37 -5.43 5.59
C VAL A 534 -30.48 -6.44 5.33
N ALA A 535 -31.60 -6.00 4.74
CA ALA A 535 -32.76 -6.84 4.50
C ALA A 535 -32.39 -8.10 3.73
N GLY A 536 -32.64 -9.28 4.33
CA GLY A 536 -32.39 -10.59 3.73
C GLY A 536 -30.95 -11.11 3.86
N ASP A 537 -30.00 -10.35 4.44
CA ASP A 537 -28.67 -10.85 4.75
C ASP A 537 -28.64 -11.45 6.17
N PRO A 538 -28.52 -12.79 6.33
CA PRO A 538 -28.56 -13.44 7.65
C PRO A 538 -27.34 -13.14 8.53
N ARG A 539 -26.30 -12.56 7.97
CA ARG A 539 -25.09 -12.18 8.70
C ARG A 539 -25.32 -10.96 9.58
N PHE A 540 -26.31 -10.13 9.24
CA PHE A 540 -26.60 -8.88 9.94
C PHE A 540 -27.75 -9.05 10.92
N HIS A 541 -27.66 -8.34 12.04
CA HIS A 541 -28.69 -8.25 13.05
C HIS A 541 -28.76 -6.82 13.59
N VAL A 542 -29.92 -6.21 13.49
CA VAL A 542 -30.20 -4.92 14.11
C VAL A 542 -30.77 -5.19 15.50
N MET A 543 -30.12 -4.64 16.52
CA MET A 543 -30.46 -4.84 17.93
C MET A 543 -30.73 -3.49 18.59
N ASP A 544 -31.94 -3.30 19.11
CA ASP A 544 -32.23 -2.14 19.95
C ASP A 544 -31.85 -2.46 21.41
N LEU A 545 -31.00 -1.65 22.00
CA LEU A 545 -30.53 -1.84 23.38
C LEU A 545 -31.63 -1.61 24.43
N ALA A 546 -32.73 -0.96 24.04
CA ALA A 546 -33.90 -0.74 24.92
C ALA A 546 -34.73 -2.03 25.10
N ASP A 547 -34.72 -2.92 24.07
CA ASP A 547 -35.54 -4.13 24.02
C ASP A 547 -34.85 -5.37 24.60
N GLU A 548 -33.54 -5.29 24.90
CA GLU A 548 -32.75 -6.44 25.31
C GLU A 548 -32.87 -6.73 26.81
N ALA A 549 -33.29 -7.96 27.12
CA ALA A 549 -33.23 -8.51 28.47
C ALA A 549 -31.79 -8.87 28.84
N PHE A 550 -31.22 -8.25 29.86
CA PHE A 550 -29.85 -8.46 30.31
C PHE A 550 -29.73 -9.68 31.23
N PRO A 551 -28.58 -10.40 31.19
CA PRO A 551 -28.27 -11.42 32.19
C PRO A 551 -28.33 -10.83 33.62
N ALA A 552 -28.82 -11.61 34.56
CA ALA A 552 -28.93 -11.20 35.98
C ALA A 552 -27.57 -10.74 36.51
N GLY A 553 -27.42 -9.45 36.79
CA GLY A 553 -26.18 -8.81 37.27
C GLY A 553 -25.65 -7.66 36.40
N ALA A 554 -26.12 -7.52 35.17
CA ALA A 554 -25.84 -6.32 34.35
C ALA A 554 -26.94 -5.28 34.61
N SER A 555 -26.59 -4.11 35.13
CA SER A 555 -27.57 -3.04 35.41
C SER A 555 -28.13 -2.49 34.10
N ALA A 556 -29.44 -2.69 33.89
CA ALA A 556 -30.20 -2.07 32.78
C ALA A 556 -30.33 -0.52 32.93
N SER A 557 -29.89 0.05 34.05
CA SER A 557 -30.19 1.42 34.47
C SER A 557 -29.01 2.40 34.42
N GLY A 558 -27.95 2.14 33.59
CA GLY A 558 -26.92 3.14 33.34
C GLY A 558 -27.29 4.07 32.19
N PRO A 559 -26.73 5.31 32.14
CA PRO A 559 -26.88 6.14 30.96
C PRO A 559 -26.39 5.45 29.72
N SER A 560 -27.07 5.66 28.59
CA SER A 560 -26.66 5.24 27.27
C SER A 560 -25.18 5.66 27.00
N ASN A 561 -24.33 4.72 26.65
CA ASN A 561 -22.94 5.00 26.30
C ASN A 561 -22.40 4.03 25.27
N VAL A 562 -21.44 4.49 24.49
CA VAL A 562 -20.86 3.75 23.35
C VAL A 562 -20.14 2.48 23.77
N GLY A 563 -19.44 2.48 24.89
CA GLY A 563 -18.73 1.28 25.41
C GLY A 563 -19.70 0.15 25.74
N ARG A 564 -20.85 0.45 26.36
CA ARG A 564 -21.91 -0.52 26.61
C ARG A 564 -22.50 -1.07 25.30
N ALA A 565 -22.78 -0.18 24.33
CA ALA A 565 -23.32 -0.60 23.03
C ALA A 565 -22.37 -1.57 22.31
N ARG A 566 -21.07 -1.31 22.33
CA ARG A 566 -20.04 -2.18 21.77
C ARG A 566 -19.97 -3.53 22.49
N ASP A 567 -19.89 -3.53 23.80
CA ASP A 567 -19.80 -4.78 24.59
C ASP A 567 -21.00 -5.70 24.36
N LEU A 568 -22.19 -5.15 24.49
CA LEU A 568 -23.44 -5.92 24.33
C LEU A 568 -23.60 -6.41 22.87
N GLY A 569 -23.32 -5.56 21.90
CA GLY A 569 -23.39 -5.91 20.49
C GLY A 569 -22.40 -7.02 20.11
N LEU A 570 -21.15 -6.96 20.59
CA LEU A 570 -20.16 -8.02 20.35
C LEU A 570 -20.57 -9.34 20.99
N ARG A 571 -21.03 -9.32 22.25
CA ARG A 571 -21.51 -10.56 22.93
C ARG A 571 -22.68 -11.18 22.18
N ARG A 572 -23.60 -10.35 21.68
CA ARG A 572 -24.72 -10.83 20.86
C ARG A 572 -24.21 -11.42 19.52
N ALA A 573 -23.25 -10.81 18.86
CA ALA A 573 -22.69 -11.35 17.63
C ALA A 573 -21.99 -12.70 17.86
N VAL A 574 -21.22 -12.84 18.94
CA VAL A 574 -20.58 -14.09 19.34
C VAL A 574 -21.60 -15.16 19.73
N GLU A 575 -22.67 -14.80 20.45
CA GLU A 575 -23.78 -15.73 20.77
C GLU A 575 -24.42 -16.29 19.48
N ARG A 576 -24.65 -15.43 18.49
CA ARG A 576 -25.23 -15.84 17.20
C ARG A 576 -24.30 -16.82 16.46
N LEU A 577 -22.98 -16.57 16.47
CA LEU A 577 -21.97 -17.49 15.91
C LEU A 577 -21.98 -18.85 16.63
N SER A 578 -22.15 -18.85 17.95
CA SER A 578 -22.10 -20.08 18.77
C SER A 578 -23.24 -21.05 18.48
N ARG A 579 -24.36 -20.57 17.95
CA ARG A 579 -25.50 -21.41 17.54
C ARG A 579 -25.17 -22.33 16.36
N SER A 580 -24.10 -22.03 15.62
CA SER A 580 -23.64 -22.80 14.45
C SER A 580 -22.71 -23.99 14.83
N GLY A 581 -22.41 -24.24 16.12
CA GLY A 581 -21.70 -25.43 16.65
C GLY A 581 -20.16 -25.35 16.59
N GLY A 582 -19.48 -26.02 17.54
CA GLY A 582 -18.03 -26.27 17.57
C GLY A 582 -17.18 -25.21 18.32
N ALA A 583 -16.07 -25.68 18.92
CA ALA A 583 -15.03 -24.81 19.47
C ALA A 583 -14.17 -24.28 18.32
N GLN A 584 -14.52 -23.13 17.76
CA GLN A 584 -13.77 -22.48 16.68
C GLN A 584 -13.20 -21.16 17.20
N ARG A 585 -12.02 -20.78 16.70
CA ARG A 585 -11.38 -19.52 17.05
C ARG A 585 -12.23 -18.36 16.54
N THR A 586 -12.59 -17.45 17.42
CA THR A 586 -13.45 -16.30 17.11
C THR A 586 -12.65 -15.02 17.18
N TRP A 587 -12.79 -14.19 16.15
CA TRP A 587 -12.32 -12.82 16.10
C TRP A 587 -13.46 -11.86 16.39
N VAL A 588 -13.20 -10.82 17.18
CA VAL A 588 -14.15 -9.72 17.37
C VAL A 588 -13.60 -8.44 16.80
N ALA A 589 -14.43 -7.68 16.12
CA ALA A 589 -14.06 -6.43 15.48
C ALA A 589 -15.09 -5.34 15.76
N SER A 590 -14.63 -4.10 15.86
CA SER A 590 -15.45 -2.93 16.08
C SER A 590 -15.19 -1.86 15.04
N THR A 591 -16.26 -1.24 14.54
CA THR A 591 -16.20 -0.04 13.71
C THR A 591 -17.30 0.92 14.10
N ASP A 592 -17.25 2.16 13.61
CA ASP A 592 -18.25 3.19 13.89
C ASP A 592 -19.32 3.28 12.78
N ALA A 593 -20.50 3.76 13.10
CA ALA A 593 -21.61 3.88 12.17
C ALA A 593 -21.35 4.87 11.01
N ASP A 594 -20.38 5.76 11.16
CA ASP A 594 -19.95 6.75 10.18
C ASP A 594 -18.60 6.39 9.50
N THR A 595 -18.20 5.13 9.60
CA THR A 595 -16.92 4.64 9.11
C THR A 595 -17.10 3.60 8.01
N VAL A 596 -16.33 3.76 6.93
CA VAL A 596 -16.26 2.85 5.78
C VAL A 596 -14.98 2.03 5.87
N VAL A 597 -15.11 0.72 6.02
CA VAL A 597 -13.98 -0.21 6.09
C VAL A 597 -13.60 -0.72 4.69
N PRO A 598 -12.31 -1.03 4.42
CA PRO A 598 -11.91 -1.63 3.16
C PRO A 598 -12.42 -3.08 3.01
N PRO A 599 -12.58 -3.60 1.78
CA PRO A 599 -13.08 -4.96 1.56
C PRO A 599 -12.26 -6.06 2.26
N ASP A 600 -10.94 -5.91 2.34
CA ASP A 600 -10.06 -6.89 3.01
C ASP A 600 -9.94 -6.68 4.54
N TRP A 601 -10.74 -5.81 5.14
CA TRP A 601 -10.62 -5.40 6.54
C TRP A 601 -10.59 -6.57 7.52
N LEU A 602 -11.53 -7.51 7.43
CA LEU A 602 -11.63 -8.67 8.32
C LEU A 602 -10.50 -9.68 8.05
N VAL A 603 -10.21 -9.92 6.78
CA VAL A 603 -9.14 -10.84 6.37
C VAL A 603 -7.80 -10.33 6.87
N ALA A 604 -7.51 -9.05 6.67
CA ALA A 604 -6.25 -8.45 7.04
C ALA A 604 -6.00 -8.47 8.56
N GLN A 605 -7.02 -8.14 9.37
CA GLN A 605 -6.92 -8.22 10.83
C GLN A 605 -6.52 -9.62 11.28
N THR A 606 -7.21 -10.65 10.80
CA THR A 606 -7.00 -12.03 11.26
C THR A 606 -5.74 -12.66 10.70
N VAL A 607 -5.29 -12.27 9.51
CA VAL A 607 -4.00 -12.69 8.95
C VAL A 607 -2.83 -12.04 9.71
N LEU A 608 -2.94 -10.76 10.07
CA LEU A 608 -1.93 -10.09 10.90
C LEU A 608 -1.86 -10.73 12.28
N ALA A 609 -3.02 -11.00 12.89
CA ALA A 609 -3.14 -11.64 14.20
C ALA A 609 -2.58 -13.07 14.22
N ALA A 610 -2.57 -13.78 13.10
CA ALA A 610 -2.04 -15.16 13.01
C ALA A 610 -0.51 -15.24 13.19
N ARG A 611 0.18 -14.11 13.24
CA ARG A 611 1.63 -14.03 13.53
C ARG A 611 1.95 -14.14 15.01
N GLU A 612 0.93 -14.02 15.86
CA GLU A 612 1.05 -14.11 17.32
C GLU A 612 0.43 -15.41 17.81
N ASP A 613 1.13 -16.07 18.73
CA ASP A 613 0.60 -17.25 19.41
C ASP A 613 -0.25 -16.82 20.61
N GLY A 614 -1.57 -16.92 20.49
CA GLY A 614 -2.50 -16.65 21.59
C GLY A 614 -3.30 -15.35 21.48
N PRO A 615 -3.70 -14.78 22.65
CA PRO A 615 -4.51 -13.56 22.67
C PRO A 615 -3.80 -12.36 22.07
N VAL A 616 -4.46 -11.64 21.16
CA VAL A 616 -3.87 -10.51 20.42
C VAL A 616 -4.90 -9.43 20.12
N VAL A 617 -4.44 -8.20 20.00
CA VAL A 617 -5.18 -7.00 19.55
C VAL A 617 -4.58 -6.47 18.28
N VAL A 618 -5.40 -6.07 17.32
CA VAL A 618 -5.00 -5.35 16.10
C VAL A 618 -5.69 -3.99 16.09
N ALA A 619 -4.88 -2.93 16.09
CA ALA A 619 -5.33 -1.54 16.02
C ALA A 619 -4.97 -0.94 14.66
N GLY A 620 -5.97 -0.57 13.88
CA GLY A 620 -5.79 0.06 12.58
C GLY A 620 -5.88 1.58 12.62
N THR A 621 -5.32 2.23 11.61
CA THR A 621 -5.46 3.68 11.42
C THR A 621 -6.83 4.06 10.86
N VAL A 622 -7.20 5.32 11.02
CA VAL A 622 -8.36 5.90 10.34
C VAL A 622 -7.93 7.04 9.42
N GLY A 623 -8.59 7.15 8.25
CA GLY A 623 -8.53 8.29 7.37
C GLY A 623 -9.76 9.17 7.56
N LEU A 624 -9.68 10.45 7.20
CA LEU A 624 -10.85 11.31 7.12
C LEU A 624 -11.47 11.26 5.74
N ASP A 625 -12.80 11.16 5.68
CA ASP A 625 -13.52 11.52 4.47
C ASP A 625 -13.38 13.05 4.28
N PRO A 626 -12.72 13.53 3.24
CA PRO A 626 -12.51 14.95 3.01
C PRO A 626 -13.81 15.71 2.68
N SER A 627 -14.89 14.99 2.37
CA SER A 627 -16.18 15.58 2.00
C SER A 627 -16.76 16.42 3.14
N GLY A 628 -16.77 17.72 2.98
CA GLY A 628 -17.34 18.66 3.98
C GLY A 628 -16.44 18.95 5.18
N VAL A 629 -15.16 18.55 5.14
CA VAL A 629 -14.17 18.94 6.17
C VAL A 629 -13.58 20.29 5.83
N ASP A 630 -13.48 21.17 6.84
CA ASP A 630 -12.75 22.42 6.69
C ASP A 630 -11.28 22.12 6.29
N PRO A 631 -10.76 22.72 5.21
CA PRO A 631 -9.40 22.49 4.76
C PRO A 631 -8.33 22.75 5.83
N GLN A 632 -8.56 23.68 6.77
CA GLN A 632 -7.64 23.92 7.88
C GLN A 632 -7.63 22.76 8.88
N VAL A 633 -8.79 22.20 9.18
CA VAL A 633 -8.92 21.02 10.06
C VAL A 633 -8.21 19.83 9.42
N LEU A 634 -8.47 19.59 8.13
CA LEU A 634 -7.83 18.50 7.39
C LEU A 634 -6.29 18.64 7.40
N ARG A 635 -5.75 19.84 7.11
CA ARG A 635 -4.30 20.09 7.15
C ARG A 635 -3.71 19.81 8.54
N ARG A 636 -4.34 20.30 9.61
CA ARG A 636 -3.86 20.08 10.98
C ARG A 636 -3.92 18.61 11.37
N TRP A 637 -5.04 17.94 11.04
CA TRP A 637 -5.18 16.50 11.32
C TRP A 637 -4.10 15.69 10.60
N LEU A 638 -3.87 15.95 9.31
CA LEU A 638 -2.85 15.26 8.52
C LEU A 638 -1.43 15.50 9.06
N ARG A 639 -1.15 16.67 9.63
CA ARG A 639 0.13 16.97 10.27
C ARG A 639 0.32 16.18 11.56
N ASP A 640 -0.70 16.08 12.40
CA ASP A 640 -0.60 15.55 13.75
C ASP A 640 -0.87 14.04 13.80
N TYR A 641 -1.50 13.48 12.76
CA TYR A 641 -1.84 12.07 12.67
C TYR A 641 -0.73 11.25 12.00
N THR A 642 -0.19 10.27 12.74
CA THR A 642 0.89 9.40 12.23
C THR A 642 0.30 8.21 11.48
N HIS A 643 0.56 8.13 10.19
CA HIS A 643 0.31 6.93 9.39
C HIS A 643 1.55 6.04 9.39
N GLY A 644 1.36 4.73 9.35
CA GLY A 644 2.44 3.73 9.29
C GLY A 644 2.23 2.58 10.24
N GLU A 645 3.15 1.62 10.20
CA GLU A 645 3.19 0.50 11.17
C GLU A 645 3.66 1.03 12.54
N ASP A 646 3.28 0.34 13.61
CA ASP A 646 3.66 0.64 14.99
C ASP A 646 3.23 2.04 15.49
N HIS A 647 2.13 2.57 14.95
CA HIS A 647 1.57 3.85 15.40
C HIS A 647 1.00 3.76 16.82
N GLY A 648 0.89 4.91 17.49
CA GLY A 648 0.33 5.01 18.84
C GLY A 648 -1.20 5.19 18.91
N HIS A 649 -1.87 5.31 17.75
CA HIS A 649 -3.30 5.63 17.69
C HIS A 649 -4.16 4.42 18.06
N VAL A 650 -5.27 4.71 18.75
CA VAL A 650 -6.30 3.74 19.08
C VAL A 650 -7.65 4.31 18.67
N HIS A 651 -8.38 3.58 17.86
CA HIS A 651 -9.72 3.96 17.39
C HIS A 651 -10.65 2.75 17.42
N ALA A 652 -11.72 2.82 18.18
CA ALA A 652 -12.75 1.80 18.15
C ALA A 652 -13.39 1.63 16.76
N ALA A 653 -13.27 2.65 15.91
CA ALA A 653 -13.67 2.62 14.50
C ALA A 653 -12.86 1.63 13.67
N ASN A 654 -11.69 1.16 14.16
CA ASN A 654 -10.81 0.23 13.47
C ASN A 654 -10.00 -0.62 14.46
N LEU A 655 -10.69 -1.45 15.23
CA LEU A 655 -10.11 -2.27 16.29
C LEU A 655 -10.60 -3.72 16.18
N GLY A 656 -9.69 -4.67 16.32
CA GLY A 656 -10.00 -6.10 16.36
C GLY A 656 -9.21 -6.82 17.44
N LEU A 657 -9.79 -7.91 17.98
CA LEU A 657 -9.19 -8.74 19.04
C LEU A 657 -9.56 -10.20 18.84
N SER A 658 -8.71 -11.12 19.31
CA SER A 658 -9.16 -12.47 19.56
C SER A 658 -10.23 -12.49 20.66
N TRP A 659 -11.24 -13.35 20.56
CA TRP A 659 -12.27 -13.46 21.59
C TRP A 659 -11.69 -13.77 22.97
N GLU A 660 -10.64 -14.59 23.00
CA GLU A 660 -9.89 -14.89 24.21
C GLU A 660 -9.29 -13.63 24.85
N ALA A 661 -8.69 -12.74 24.05
CA ALA A 661 -8.20 -11.45 24.55
C ALA A 661 -9.36 -10.61 25.11
N TYR A 662 -10.47 -10.54 24.38
CA TYR A 662 -11.65 -9.77 24.76
C TYR A 662 -12.20 -10.21 26.12
N GLU A 663 -12.36 -11.54 26.35
CA GLU A 663 -12.83 -12.09 27.62
C GLU A 663 -11.82 -11.86 28.76
N ARG A 664 -10.53 -12.08 28.48
CA ARG A 664 -9.46 -11.86 29.48
C ARG A 664 -9.38 -10.42 29.96
N LEU A 665 -9.67 -9.46 29.07
CA LEU A 665 -9.66 -8.03 29.39
C LEU A 665 -10.99 -7.52 30.00
N GLY A 666 -12.02 -8.36 30.04
CA GLY A 666 -13.33 -8.00 30.56
C GLY A 666 -14.26 -7.29 29.59
N GLY A 667 -13.87 -7.16 28.32
CA GLY A 667 -14.63 -6.49 27.28
C GLY A 667 -14.47 -4.97 27.24
N PHE A 668 -15.24 -4.29 26.40
CA PHE A 668 -15.26 -2.83 26.39
C PHE A 668 -15.80 -2.30 27.73
N PRO A 669 -15.09 -1.39 28.39
CA PRO A 669 -15.60 -0.75 29.60
C PRO A 669 -16.84 0.10 29.26
N HIS A 670 -17.84 0.09 30.16
CA HIS A 670 -19.08 0.82 29.96
C HIS A 670 -18.90 2.31 30.28
N THR A 671 -18.00 2.97 29.56
CA THR A 671 -17.72 4.40 29.66
C THR A 671 -18.32 5.15 28.49
N ALA A 672 -18.53 6.43 28.66
CA ALA A 672 -19.08 7.29 27.61
C ALA A 672 -18.02 7.73 26.59
N GLU A 673 -16.75 7.69 26.97
CA GLU A 673 -15.60 8.14 26.19
C GLU A 673 -14.38 7.28 26.50
N HIS A 674 -13.46 7.12 25.50
CA HIS A 674 -12.18 6.44 25.63
C HIS A 674 -12.25 4.95 26.03
N GLU A 675 -13.35 4.28 25.70
CA GLU A 675 -13.54 2.84 25.96
C GLU A 675 -12.54 1.98 25.19
N ASP A 676 -12.14 2.42 23.99
CA ASP A 676 -11.14 1.80 23.13
C ASP A 676 -9.73 1.97 23.69
N VAL A 677 -9.37 3.18 24.09
CA VAL A 677 -8.07 3.47 24.71
C VAL A 677 -7.93 2.65 25.99
N ALA A 678 -8.95 2.63 26.85
CA ALA A 678 -8.92 1.87 28.10
C ALA A 678 -8.79 0.36 27.84
N LEU A 679 -9.46 -0.19 26.82
CA LEU A 679 -9.34 -1.61 26.44
C LEU A 679 -7.91 -1.94 25.96
N VAL A 680 -7.32 -1.10 25.11
CA VAL A 680 -5.96 -1.31 24.58
C VAL A 680 -4.90 -1.11 25.68
N GLU A 681 -5.08 -0.17 26.60
CA GLU A 681 -4.21 -0.01 27.77
C GLU A 681 -4.28 -1.23 28.70
N ALA A 682 -5.48 -1.77 28.91
CA ALA A 682 -5.65 -3.01 29.67
C ALA A 682 -4.94 -4.20 28.98
N ALA A 683 -4.99 -4.27 27.64
CA ALA A 683 -4.25 -5.28 26.88
C ALA A 683 -2.74 -5.16 27.09
N ARG A 684 -2.19 -3.96 26.95
CA ARG A 684 -0.77 -3.69 27.20
C ARG A 684 -0.36 -4.05 28.65
N ALA A 685 -1.18 -3.66 29.62
CA ALA A 685 -0.94 -3.97 31.04
C ALA A 685 -1.01 -5.49 31.34
N ALA A 686 -1.85 -6.23 30.62
CA ALA A 686 -2.00 -7.68 30.75
C ALA A 686 -0.96 -8.48 29.93
N GLY A 687 -0.03 -7.79 29.22
CA GLY A 687 0.95 -8.43 28.35
C GLY A 687 0.35 -9.08 27.10
N VAL A 688 -0.82 -8.61 26.64
CA VAL A 688 -1.43 -9.04 25.38
C VAL A 688 -0.81 -8.20 24.25
N PRO A 689 -0.23 -8.82 23.21
CA PRO A 689 0.32 -8.11 22.07
C PRO A 689 -0.71 -7.17 21.40
N VAL A 690 -0.26 -5.95 21.09
CA VAL A 690 -1.04 -4.95 20.34
C VAL A 690 -0.31 -4.64 19.06
N LEU A 691 -0.85 -5.11 17.94
CA LEU A 691 -0.31 -4.88 16.60
C LEU A 691 -0.95 -3.61 16.02
N SER A 692 -0.16 -2.55 15.90
CA SER A 692 -0.61 -1.30 15.28
C SER A 692 -0.24 -1.29 13.80
N THR A 693 -1.22 -1.07 12.90
CA THR A 693 -1.00 -1.20 11.45
C THR A 693 -1.79 -0.19 10.63
N ASP A 694 -1.18 0.27 9.54
CA ASP A 694 -1.82 1.12 8.52
C ASP A 694 -2.38 0.33 7.31
N ARG A 695 -2.22 -0.99 7.30
CA ARG A 695 -2.67 -1.86 6.18
C ARG A 695 -4.18 -2.03 6.08
N ILE A 696 -4.91 -1.65 7.13
CA ILE A 696 -6.35 -1.79 7.24
C ILE A 696 -7.03 -0.45 7.50
N ARG A 697 -6.54 0.61 6.87
CA ARG A 697 -7.06 1.96 7.09
C ARG A 697 -8.57 2.02 6.80
N ALA A 698 -9.37 2.40 7.81
CA ALA A 698 -10.77 2.71 7.65
C ALA A 698 -10.96 4.21 7.39
N VAL A 699 -12.01 4.59 6.69
CA VAL A 699 -12.31 6.00 6.40
C VAL A 699 -13.51 6.44 7.24
N THR A 700 -13.33 7.41 8.13
CA THR A 700 -14.38 7.93 9.00
C THR A 700 -14.83 9.33 8.59
N SER A 701 -16.04 9.72 9.01
CA SER A 701 -16.60 11.04 8.73
C SER A 701 -15.77 12.16 9.35
N GLY A 702 -15.50 13.18 8.56
CA GLY A 702 -14.83 14.41 9.01
C GLY A 702 -15.72 15.43 9.73
N ARG A 703 -16.92 15.03 10.17
CA ARG A 703 -17.84 15.94 10.87
C ARG A 703 -17.24 16.47 12.16
N THR A 704 -17.39 17.77 12.39
CA THR A 704 -16.97 18.45 13.63
C THR A 704 -18.05 18.49 14.69
N THR A 705 -19.28 18.07 14.37
CA THR A 705 -20.40 17.96 15.30
C THR A 705 -20.53 16.52 15.78
N GLY A 706 -20.26 16.27 17.05
CA GLY A 706 -20.34 14.96 17.69
C GLY A 706 -21.08 15.03 19.02
N ARG A 707 -21.50 13.88 19.54
CA ARG A 707 -22.32 13.74 20.75
C ARG A 707 -21.51 13.76 22.04
N THR A 708 -20.22 13.41 21.93
CA THR A 708 -19.28 13.40 23.06
C THR A 708 -18.24 14.50 22.89
N ALA A 709 -17.87 15.15 23.99
CA ALA A 709 -16.91 16.24 23.97
C ALA A 709 -15.48 15.74 23.66
N GLY A 710 -15.13 14.56 24.16
CA GLY A 710 -13.83 13.89 23.96
C GLY A 710 -13.77 12.92 22.79
N GLY A 711 -14.85 12.72 22.03
CA GLY A 711 -14.88 11.85 20.85
C GLY A 711 -14.14 12.48 19.66
N PHE A 712 -14.00 11.70 18.56
CA PHE A 712 -13.25 12.11 17.37
C PHE A 712 -13.70 13.45 16.78
N ALA A 713 -15.02 13.72 16.71
CA ALA A 713 -15.56 15.03 16.32
C ALA A 713 -15.15 16.16 17.29
N GLY A 714 -14.97 15.85 18.57
CA GLY A 714 -14.45 16.79 19.59
C GLY A 714 -12.97 17.10 19.36
N TYR A 715 -12.17 16.07 19.05
CA TYR A 715 -10.78 16.23 18.66
C TYR A 715 -10.65 17.11 17.41
N LEU A 716 -11.42 16.87 16.35
CA LEU A 716 -11.42 17.70 15.15
C LEU A 716 -11.81 19.17 15.43
N ARG A 717 -12.77 19.42 16.35
CA ARG A 717 -13.08 20.79 16.82
C ARG A 717 -11.91 21.46 17.52
N GLY A 718 -11.19 20.72 18.35
CA GLY A 718 -9.98 21.22 19.02
C GLY A 718 -8.93 21.73 18.02
N LEU A 719 -8.79 21.07 16.87
CA LEU A 719 -7.92 21.51 15.80
C LEU A 719 -8.34 22.86 15.17
N VAL A 720 -9.60 23.28 15.30
CA VAL A 720 -10.09 24.59 14.84
C VAL A 720 -9.76 25.69 15.86
N THR A 721 -9.88 25.39 17.16
CA THR A 721 -9.86 26.40 18.23
C THR A 721 -8.46 26.76 18.74
N ASP A 722 -7.47 25.90 18.56
CA ASP A 722 -6.09 26.13 19.03
C ASP A 722 -5.24 27.06 18.10
N GLY A 723 -5.90 27.81 17.23
CA GLY A 723 -5.30 28.72 16.25
C GLY A 723 -5.65 30.20 16.47
N GLY A 724 -6.09 30.57 17.70
CA GLY A 724 -6.33 31.97 18.09
C GLY A 724 -5.16 32.58 18.84
#